data_75ee975c34e3ff3475b5c6738090cae2
#
_entry.id   75ee975c34e3ff3475b5c6738090cae2
#
_cell.length_a   1.000
_cell.length_b   1.000
_cell.length_c   1.000
_cell.angle_alpha   90.00
_cell.angle_beta   90.00
_cell.angle_gamma   90.00
#
_symmetry.space_group_name_H-M   'P 1'
#
loop_
_entity.id
_entity.type
_entity.pdbx_description
1 polymer ?
#
loop_
_entity_poly.entity_id
_entity_poly.type
_entity_poly.pdbx_seq_one_letter_code
_entity_poly.pdbx_strand_id
1 'polypeptide(L)'
;HLAGARSYKRIAGYFTSSLFEVAGEALEHIPEVKIVCNVDIHPDDLKVAQLRESKMLGRWNERALEAEALLNRERYRRLDSFLAKHGQAVRIAPDDICGFVHGKAGVITLADGRRLGFIGSMNETRSGWQRHYEILWEDESPKGVEWIEEEFDFLWNAAKPFPQAVIREVHRRGYRREIEFIEIEDDENLAPAALIESPLYREGQQLQPWQQGFLTECLRHQRLHGTVRLLLADEVGLGKTLSLATAALTLCLLSDKDNGPRRPVVIFAPATLTEQWQTEMLDKLGIPTARWDTVGKVWLDADERVLSPAGREQIAHCPLRIGIVSTGLMMRDSLEKQHLLGMRFGVVILDEAHKARTRQGFGKEAGTPNELLAFMREIAARADHVLLGTATPIQTNPADLWDLLGILHQGPGRFVLGHDLAPWHRPDEVLEILAGRVEVETLAHAWELLRSPLPRMESTSEPRARRLFSAIRQDLGLQNGEWQTNRSLAELTEETREILDEELDRRIAGATLFQRENPLVRHVVLRKRLQLEEAKDKDGKPLLTPVGVDVHPEREHASEQRAFDTLFEGKALRTSENFRQAYGEARAFGKALAKRGKGSGFMKNLMEQRICSSIHAGLSTARRLLEGDAVHEEDEEQEGDVKVESGEEREVLQRLIDRLERLETDPKMEAVVHFLDKEKWLELGVIIFSQYYDT
;
A
#
# COMPACT_ATOMS: atom_id res chain seq x y z
N HIS A 1 4.90 36.09 -21.15
CA HIS A 1 4.73 37.29 -20.32
C HIS A 1 5.95 37.60 -19.44
N LEU A 2 6.70 36.59 -18.96
CA LEU A 2 7.88 36.83 -18.11
C LEU A 2 9.09 37.40 -18.85
N ALA A 3 9.25 37.06 -20.14
CA ALA A 3 10.38 37.58 -20.92
C ALA A 3 10.29 39.12 -21.08
N GLY A 4 11.25 39.81 -20.46
CA GLY A 4 11.32 41.28 -20.48
C GLY A 4 10.37 42.00 -19.50
N ALA A 5 9.71 41.28 -18.58
CA ALA A 5 8.88 41.88 -17.55
C ALA A 5 9.69 42.76 -16.59
N ARG A 6 9.07 43.81 -16.05
CA ARG A 6 9.67 44.73 -15.06
C ARG A 6 9.49 44.26 -13.63
N SER A 7 8.35 43.65 -13.35
CA SER A 7 8.08 43.06 -12.00
C SER A 7 7.22 41.81 -12.10
N TYR A 8 7.40 40.92 -11.12
CA TYR A 8 6.63 39.71 -10.95
C TYR A 8 6.28 39.52 -9.47
N LYS A 9 5.01 39.64 -9.14
CA LYS A 9 4.46 39.36 -7.82
C LYS A 9 3.64 38.09 -7.89
N ARG A 10 3.90 37.12 -7.00
CA ARG A 10 3.29 35.78 -7.08
C ARG A 10 2.86 35.25 -5.70
N ILE A 11 1.63 34.78 -5.62
CA ILE A 11 1.12 33.90 -4.56
C ILE A 11 1.16 32.47 -5.11
N ALA A 12 1.90 31.57 -4.48
CA ALA A 12 2.07 30.18 -4.92
C ALA A 12 1.79 29.22 -3.76
N GLY A 13 1.08 28.14 -4.02
CA GLY A 13 0.93 27.05 -3.03
C GLY A 13 2.27 26.39 -2.73
N TYR A 14 3.06 26.15 -3.78
CA TYR A 14 4.40 25.54 -3.69
C TYR A 14 5.40 26.32 -4.55
N PHE A 15 6.60 26.41 -4.02
CA PHE A 15 7.76 26.94 -4.72
C PHE A 15 8.88 25.92 -4.66
N THR A 16 9.33 25.43 -5.82
CA THR A 16 10.40 24.43 -5.91
C THR A 16 11.50 24.87 -6.84
N SER A 17 12.70 24.32 -6.64
CA SER A 17 13.84 24.56 -7.55
C SER A 17 13.57 24.15 -9.00
N SER A 18 12.59 23.28 -9.24
CA SER A 18 12.22 22.83 -10.59
C SER A 18 11.61 23.93 -11.47
N LEU A 19 11.10 25.02 -10.89
CA LEU A 19 10.69 26.20 -11.63
C LEU A 19 11.84 26.77 -12.45
N PHE A 20 13.07 26.75 -11.91
CA PHE A 20 14.25 27.31 -12.56
C PHE A 20 14.73 26.52 -13.78
N GLU A 21 14.24 25.30 -13.99
CA GLU A 21 14.46 24.57 -15.24
C GLU A 21 13.66 25.15 -16.40
N VAL A 22 12.48 25.74 -16.10
CA VAL A 22 11.53 26.18 -17.13
C VAL A 22 11.53 27.69 -17.28
N ALA A 23 11.56 28.43 -16.19
CA ALA A 23 11.40 29.88 -16.15
C ALA A 23 12.63 30.64 -15.59
N GLY A 24 13.68 29.92 -15.16
CA GLY A 24 14.83 30.51 -14.48
C GLY A 24 15.49 31.64 -15.24
N GLU A 25 15.70 31.46 -16.55
CA GLU A 25 16.31 32.49 -17.42
C GLU A 25 15.45 33.77 -17.45
N ALA A 26 14.14 33.66 -17.54
CA ALA A 26 13.24 34.80 -17.52
C ALA A 26 13.21 35.47 -16.14
N LEU A 27 13.13 34.70 -15.04
CA LEU A 27 13.06 35.22 -13.66
C LEU A 27 14.35 35.93 -13.24
N GLU A 28 15.52 35.45 -13.67
CA GLU A 28 16.82 36.06 -13.40
C GLU A 28 16.96 37.45 -13.96
N HIS A 29 16.25 37.78 -15.04
CA HIS A 29 16.32 39.04 -15.72
C HIS A 29 15.26 40.07 -15.29
N ILE A 30 14.26 39.65 -14.51
CA ILE A 30 13.23 40.56 -13.98
C ILE A 30 13.81 41.38 -12.83
N PRO A 31 13.73 42.72 -12.88
CA PRO A 31 14.32 43.59 -11.86
C PRO A 31 13.71 43.42 -10.49
N GLU A 32 12.39 43.18 -10.38
CA GLU A 32 11.67 43.01 -9.13
C GLU A 32 10.87 41.74 -9.16
N VAL A 33 11.26 40.74 -8.33
CA VAL A 33 10.54 39.51 -8.17
C VAL A 33 10.16 39.35 -6.70
N LYS A 34 8.90 39.04 -6.43
CA LYS A 34 8.37 38.76 -5.08
C LYS A 34 7.46 37.54 -5.13
N ILE A 35 7.76 36.55 -4.33
CA ILE A 35 7.02 35.28 -4.27
C ILE A 35 6.65 34.99 -2.80
N VAL A 36 5.36 34.79 -2.53
CA VAL A 36 4.86 34.25 -1.26
C VAL A 36 4.41 32.81 -1.50
N CYS A 37 4.93 31.89 -0.71
CA CYS A 37 4.60 30.47 -0.83
C CYS A 37 4.50 29.80 0.53
N ASN A 38 3.90 28.60 0.57
CA ASN A 38 4.04 27.72 1.70
C ASN A 38 5.42 27.07 1.66
N VAL A 39 6.00 26.85 2.82
CA VAL A 39 7.18 25.99 2.96
C VAL A 39 6.83 24.89 3.92
N ASP A 40 6.48 23.75 3.38
CA ASP A 40 6.45 22.47 4.10
C ASP A 40 7.85 21.85 4.20
N ILE A 41 8.91 22.66 4.10
CA ILE A 41 10.28 22.16 4.15
C ILE A 41 10.84 22.39 5.54
N HIS A 42 10.71 21.37 6.39
CA HIS A 42 11.52 21.33 7.60
C HIS A 42 13.02 21.24 7.22
N PRO A 43 13.95 21.89 7.94
CA PRO A 43 15.39 21.82 7.62
C PRO A 43 15.94 20.37 7.56
N ASP A 44 15.38 19.46 8.36
CA ASP A 44 15.70 18.04 8.30
C ASP A 44 15.15 17.36 7.06
N ASP A 45 14.01 17.76 6.57
CA ASP A 45 13.41 17.29 5.33
C ASP A 45 14.24 17.67 4.10
N LEU A 46 14.97 18.76 4.15
CA LEU A 46 15.85 19.18 3.08
C LEU A 46 17.09 18.29 2.96
N LYS A 47 17.67 17.85 4.09
CA LYS A 47 18.81 16.89 4.11
C LYS A 47 18.42 15.58 3.43
N VAL A 48 17.17 15.28 3.47
CA VAL A 48 16.59 14.06 3.07
C VAL A 48 16.12 14.05 1.62
N ALA A 49 15.63 15.17 1.08
CA ALA A 49 15.46 15.34 -0.34
C ALA A 49 16.79 15.18 -1.11
N GLN A 50 17.91 15.62 -0.52
CA GLN A 50 19.26 15.40 -1.05
C GLN A 50 19.61 13.93 -1.22
N LEU A 51 19.19 13.11 -0.28
CA LEU A 51 19.45 11.69 -0.27
C LEU A 51 18.76 10.97 -1.42
N ARG A 52 17.49 11.31 -1.66
CA ARG A 52 16.71 10.75 -2.75
C ARG A 52 17.29 11.14 -4.11
N GLU A 53 17.58 12.43 -4.28
CA GLU A 53 18.04 12.97 -5.55
C GLU A 53 19.39 12.35 -6.00
N SER A 54 20.37 12.22 -5.08
CA SER A 54 21.69 11.70 -5.44
C SER A 54 21.75 10.21 -5.67
N LYS A 55 20.91 9.41 -4.98
CA LYS A 55 20.99 7.93 -5.07
C LYS A 55 19.85 7.25 -5.80
N MET A 56 18.64 7.76 -5.78
CA MET A 56 17.58 7.16 -6.59
C MET A 56 17.88 7.30 -8.08
N LEU A 57 18.31 8.48 -8.51
CA LEU A 57 18.50 8.78 -9.91
C LEU A 57 19.77 8.14 -10.50
N GLY A 58 20.89 8.15 -9.76
CA GLY A 58 22.14 7.55 -10.25
C GLY A 58 22.14 6.03 -10.28
N ARG A 59 21.19 5.38 -9.57
CA ARG A 59 21.21 3.93 -9.38
C ARG A 59 19.97 3.18 -9.84
N TRP A 60 18.83 3.84 -10.06
CA TRP A 60 17.59 3.19 -10.47
C TRP A 60 17.45 3.12 -11.98
N ASN A 61 18.14 3.98 -12.69
CA ASN A 61 18.04 4.01 -14.13
C ASN A 61 19.36 4.49 -14.78
N GLU A 62 20.27 3.57 -15.06
CA GLU A 62 21.51 3.91 -15.83
C GLU A 62 21.24 4.37 -17.27
N ARG A 63 20.00 4.29 -17.74
CA ARG A 63 19.60 4.62 -19.13
C ARG A 63 18.63 5.80 -19.25
N ALA A 64 18.13 6.39 -18.17
CA ALA A 64 17.16 7.49 -18.29
C ALA A 64 17.85 8.84 -18.39
N LEU A 65 17.99 9.33 -19.60
CA LEU A 65 18.31 10.73 -19.91
C LEU A 65 17.39 11.74 -19.17
N GLU A 66 16.16 11.35 -18.87
CA GLU A 66 15.22 12.15 -18.08
C GLU A 66 15.58 12.21 -16.58
N ALA A 67 16.26 11.21 -16.05
CA ALA A 67 16.77 11.22 -14.69
C ALA A 67 17.94 12.20 -14.51
N GLU A 68 18.80 12.38 -15.52
CA GLU A 68 19.82 13.43 -15.53
C GLU A 68 19.20 14.83 -15.51
N ALA A 69 18.05 15.03 -16.15
CA ALA A 69 17.34 16.29 -16.11
C ALA A 69 16.78 16.64 -14.72
N LEU A 70 16.43 15.63 -13.91
CA LEU A 70 16.00 15.81 -12.51
C LEU A 70 17.18 16.09 -11.56
N LEU A 71 18.37 15.62 -11.89
CA LEU A 71 19.63 15.91 -11.19
C LEU A 71 20.27 17.24 -11.61
N ASN A 72 19.56 18.05 -12.38
CA ASN A 72 20.13 19.26 -12.97
C ASN A 72 20.63 20.22 -11.88
N ARG A 73 21.95 20.11 -11.56
CA ARG A 73 22.65 21.02 -10.64
C ARG A 73 22.51 22.47 -11.07
N GLU A 74 22.31 22.67 -12.36
CA GLU A 74 22.10 23.99 -12.95
C GLU A 74 20.86 24.67 -12.37
N ARG A 75 19.80 23.95 -12.09
CA ARG A 75 18.60 24.51 -11.44
C ARG A 75 18.88 25.05 -10.03
N TYR A 76 19.71 24.33 -9.25
CA TYR A 76 20.11 24.79 -7.90
C TYR A 76 21.08 25.96 -7.96
N ARG A 77 21.97 25.99 -8.94
CA ARG A 77 22.85 27.13 -9.18
C ARG A 77 22.05 28.36 -9.59
N ARG A 78 21.06 28.20 -10.44
CA ARG A 78 20.14 29.27 -10.85
C ARG A 78 19.32 29.76 -9.68
N LEU A 79 18.76 28.85 -8.89
CA LEU A 79 18.03 29.21 -7.66
C LEU A 79 18.94 29.94 -6.67
N ASP A 80 20.15 29.46 -6.45
CA ASP A 80 21.13 30.13 -5.57
C ASP A 80 21.48 31.52 -6.09
N SER A 81 21.81 31.67 -7.36
CA SER A 81 22.06 32.95 -8.01
C SER A 81 20.87 33.89 -7.91
N PHE A 82 19.66 33.39 -8.08
CA PHE A 82 18.43 34.15 -7.92
C PHE A 82 18.25 34.63 -6.46
N LEU A 83 18.38 33.73 -5.49
CA LEU A 83 18.28 34.08 -4.05
C LEU A 83 19.38 35.05 -3.62
N ALA A 84 20.60 34.90 -4.14
CA ALA A 84 21.71 35.82 -3.87
C ALA A 84 21.45 37.21 -4.45
N LYS A 85 20.89 37.29 -5.66
CA LYS A 85 20.59 38.56 -6.35
C LYS A 85 19.40 39.29 -5.78
N HIS A 86 18.34 38.54 -5.44
CA HIS A 86 17.04 39.09 -5.05
C HIS A 86 16.79 39.01 -3.54
N GLY A 87 17.78 38.64 -2.73
CA GLY A 87 17.75 38.70 -1.26
C GLY A 87 16.50 38.09 -0.60
N GLN A 88 15.49 38.87 -0.37
CA GLN A 88 14.20 38.46 0.25
C GLN A 88 13.05 38.34 -0.76
N ALA A 89 13.36 37.97 -2.00
CA ALA A 89 12.35 37.81 -3.06
C ALA A 89 11.35 36.69 -2.81
N VAL A 90 11.70 35.70 -1.98
CA VAL A 90 10.81 34.61 -1.58
C VAL A 90 10.53 34.71 -0.10
N ARG A 91 9.26 34.71 0.27
CA ARG A 91 8.79 34.71 1.66
C ARG A 91 7.82 33.57 1.91
N ILE A 92 7.74 33.18 3.18
CA ILE A 92 6.89 32.11 3.66
C ILE A 92 5.66 32.68 4.30
N ALA A 93 4.48 32.23 3.82
CA ALA A 93 3.21 32.55 4.47
C ALA A 93 3.15 31.87 5.85
N PRO A 94 2.81 32.61 6.92
CA PRO A 94 2.72 32.04 8.26
C PRO A 94 1.42 31.25 8.43
N ASP A 95 1.52 30.06 9.04
CA ASP A 95 0.41 29.14 9.26
C ASP A 95 -0.67 29.72 10.18
N ASP A 96 -0.28 30.59 11.11
CA ASP A 96 -1.16 31.25 12.08
C ASP A 96 -2.07 32.33 11.48
N ILE A 97 -1.75 32.84 10.29
CA ILE A 97 -2.53 33.89 9.61
C ILE A 97 -3.38 33.33 8.48
N CYS A 98 -2.81 32.39 7.68
CA CYS A 98 -3.43 31.91 6.43
C CYS A 98 -3.73 30.42 6.45
N GLY A 99 -3.29 29.68 7.50
CA GLY A 99 -3.23 28.23 7.41
C GLY A 99 -2.37 27.82 6.20
N PHE A 100 -2.95 27.08 5.28
CA PHE A 100 -2.28 26.69 4.05
C PHE A 100 -2.72 27.58 2.88
N VAL A 101 -1.77 28.28 2.24
CA VAL A 101 -2.07 29.11 1.06
C VAL A 101 -2.32 28.20 -0.13
N HIS A 102 -3.57 28.09 -0.54
CA HIS A 102 -3.96 27.30 -1.72
C HIS A 102 -4.18 28.18 -2.98
N GLY A 103 -4.27 29.49 -2.80
CA GLY A 103 -4.41 30.46 -3.88
C GLY A 103 -3.19 30.50 -4.80
N LYS A 104 -3.41 30.58 -6.10
CA LYS A 104 -2.37 30.72 -7.12
C LYS A 104 -2.73 31.95 -7.94
N ALA A 105 -2.19 33.08 -7.56
CA ALA A 105 -2.47 34.36 -8.21
C ALA A 105 -1.19 35.19 -8.32
N GLY A 106 -1.20 36.19 -9.17
CA GLY A 106 -0.08 37.09 -9.26
C GLY A 106 -0.31 38.27 -10.19
N VAL A 107 0.65 39.19 -10.20
CA VAL A 107 0.66 40.38 -11.08
C VAL A 107 2.00 40.45 -11.80
N ILE A 108 1.93 40.61 -13.11
CA ILE A 108 3.10 40.84 -13.98
C ILE A 108 3.03 42.28 -14.50
N THR A 109 4.10 43.04 -14.32
CA THR A 109 4.26 44.34 -15.03
C THR A 109 5.12 44.10 -16.26
N LEU A 110 4.53 44.26 -17.43
CA LEU A 110 5.19 44.02 -18.73
C LEU A 110 6.21 45.12 -19.05
N ALA A 111 7.04 44.89 -20.09
CA ALA A 111 8.05 45.82 -20.54
C ALA A 111 7.49 47.20 -20.96
N ASP A 112 6.27 47.23 -21.48
CA ASP A 112 5.56 48.44 -21.89
C ASP A 112 4.85 49.16 -20.72
N GLY A 113 4.90 48.58 -19.51
CA GLY A 113 4.28 49.14 -18.31
C GLY A 113 2.84 48.71 -18.08
N ARG A 114 2.23 47.92 -18.97
CA ARG A 114 0.93 47.33 -18.73
C ARG A 114 1.04 46.31 -17.57
N ARG A 115 -0.03 46.18 -16.80
CA ARG A 115 -0.12 45.29 -15.67
C ARG A 115 -1.12 44.21 -15.98
N LEU A 116 -0.76 42.96 -15.75
CA LEU A 116 -1.56 41.79 -15.98
C LEU A 116 -1.72 41.04 -14.67
N GLY A 117 -2.94 40.95 -14.17
CA GLY A 117 -3.31 40.05 -13.07
C GLY A 117 -3.65 38.68 -13.61
N PHE A 118 -3.33 37.64 -12.85
CA PHE A 118 -3.71 36.28 -13.22
C PHE A 118 -4.07 35.47 -11.97
N ILE A 119 -5.02 34.54 -12.14
CA ILE A 119 -5.46 33.58 -11.12
C ILE A 119 -5.58 32.22 -11.81
N GLY A 120 -5.14 31.16 -11.14
CA GLY A 120 -5.22 29.82 -11.72
C GLY A 120 -4.92 28.70 -10.73
N SER A 121 -4.86 27.48 -11.25
CA SER A 121 -4.50 26.28 -10.49
C SER A 121 -2.98 26.01 -10.46
N MET A 122 -2.23 26.68 -11.33
CA MET A 122 -0.82 26.40 -11.60
C MET A 122 0.11 26.74 -10.43
N ASN A 123 0.87 25.74 -9.96
CA ASN A 123 1.95 25.93 -8.99
C ASN A 123 3.28 26.30 -9.68
N GLU A 124 4.20 26.89 -8.90
CA GLU A 124 5.56 27.20 -9.34
C GLU A 124 6.44 25.94 -9.38
N THR A 125 6.05 24.99 -10.23
CA THR A 125 6.76 23.72 -10.44
C THR A 125 6.87 23.42 -11.94
N ARG A 126 7.84 22.61 -12.33
CA ARG A 126 7.98 22.18 -13.74
C ARG A 126 6.74 21.45 -14.23
N SER A 127 6.14 20.58 -13.39
CA SER A 127 4.94 19.83 -13.73
C SER A 127 3.74 20.75 -13.95
N GLY A 128 3.53 21.75 -13.09
CA GLY A 128 2.48 22.76 -13.28
C GLY A 128 2.63 23.53 -14.58
N TRP A 129 3.86 23.78 -15.04
CA TRP A 129 4.11 24.57 -16.25
C TRP A 129 4.14 23.76 -17.55
N GLN A 130 4.39 22.48 -17.49
CA GLN A 130 4.63 21.67 -18.71
C GLN A 130 3.79 20.39 -18.84
N ARG A 131 3.28 19.82 -17.73
CA ARG A 131 2.69 18.48 -17.74
C ARG A 131 1.24 18.41 -17.29
N HIS A 132 0.78 19.35 -16.46
CA HIS A 132 -0.58 19.32 -15.93
C HIS A 132 -1.52 20.16 -16.79
N TYR A 133 -2.79 19.74 -16.86
CA TYR A 133 -3.85 20.59 -17.37
C TYR A 133 -4.16 21.64 -16.31
N GLU A 134 -3.75 22.89 -16.60
CA GLU A 134 -3.91 23.99 -15.65
C GLU A 134 -4.86 25.03 -16.23
N ILE A 135 -5.68 25.62 -15.40
CA ILE A 135 -6.56 26.72 -15.76
C ILE A 135 -5.91 28.02 -15.29
N LEU A 136 -5.69 28.93 -16.22
CA LEU A 136 -5.20 30.26 -15.94
C LEU A 136 -6.21 31.28 -16.50
N TRP A 137 -6.63 32.20 -15.65
CA TRP A 137 -7.42 33.36 -16.07
C TRP A 137 -6.60 34.61 -15.90
N GLU A 138 -6.60 35.45 -16.93
CA GLU A 138 -5.84 36.68 -17.00
C GLU A 138 -6.79 37.88 -17.05
N ASP A 139 -6.43 38.97 -16.35
CA ASP A 139 -7.22 40.19 -16.27
C ASP A 139 -6.29 41.41 -16.38
N GLU A 140 -6.57 42.27 -17.34
CA GLU A 140 -5.88 43.57 -17.52
C GLU A 140 -6.68 44.75 -16.94
N SER A 141 -7.85 44.51 -16.37
CA SER A 141 -8.66 45.59 -15.79
C SER A 141 -7.97 46.20 -14.56
N PRO A 142 -7.95 47.52 -14.42
CA PRO A 142 -7.30 48.16 -13.27
C PRO A 142 -7.82 47.65 -11.91
N LYS A 143 -9.13 47.43 -11.80
CA LYS A 143 -9.73 46.92 -10.56
C LYS A 143 -9.36 45.48 -10.25
N GLY A 144 -9.30 44.59 -11.25
CA GLY A 144 -8.92 43.20 -11.07
C GLY A 144 -7.45 43.10 -10.65
N VAL A 145 -6.57 43.81 -11.33
CA VAL A 145 -5.13 43.85 -11.01
C VAL A 145 -4.90 44.40 -9.61
N GLU A 146 -5.59 45.52 -9.25
CA GLU A 146 -5.47 46.17 -7.93
C GLU A 146 -5.89 45.22 -6.81
N TRP A 147 -7.00 44.51 -6.98
CA TRP A 147 -7.47 43.51 -6.02
C TRP A 147 -6.46 42.36 -5.80
N ILE A 148 -5.90 41.79 -6.88
CA ILE A 148 -4.89 40.74 -6.76
C ILE A 148 -3.63 41.28 -6.06
N GLU A 149 -3.26 42.53 -6.33
CA GLU A 149 -2.09 43.15 -5.71
C GLU A 149 -2.28 43.43 -4.24
N GLU A 150 -3.48 43.87 -3.83
CA GLU A 150 -3.83 44.08 -2.42
C GLU A 150 -3.76 42.78 -1.62
N GLU A 151 -4.29 41.67 -2.17
CA GLU A 151 -4.18 40.34 -1.56
C GLU A 151 -2.71 39.86 -1.50
N PHE A 152 -1.94 40.09 -2.55
CA PHE A 152 -0.52 39.80 -2.52
C PHE A 152 0.22 40.61 -1.45
N ASP A 153 -0.01 41.92 -1.38
CA ASP A 153 0.69 42.80 -0.45
C ASP A 153 0.30 42.49 1.01
N PHE A 154 -0.96 42.10 1.25
CA PHE A 154 -1.40 41.60 2.56
C PHE A 154 -0.56 40.37 3.00
N LEU A 155 -0.49 39.34 2.15
CA LEU A 155 0.29 38.13 2.41
C LEU A 155 1.78 38.43 2.52
N TRP A 156 2.31 39.29 1.66
CA TRP A 156 3.72 39.67 1.64
C TRP A 156 4.16 40.36 2.92
N ASN A 157 3.33 41.25 3.48
CA ASN A 157 3.66 41.94 4.69
C ASN A 157 3.58 41.04 5.93
N ALA A 158 2.71 40.07 5.93
CA ALA A 158 2.61 39.07 6.98
C ALA A 158 3.67 37.96 6.87
N ALA A 159 4.20 37.70 5.67
CA ALA A 159 5.11 36.60 5.37
C ALA A 159 6.50 36.79 5.99
N LYS A 160 7.09 35.66 6.44
CA LYS A 160 8.43 35.61 7.01
C LYS A 160 9.49 35.43 5.93
N PRO A 161 10.70 35.97 6.11
CA PRO A 161 11.80 35.73 5.19
C PRO A 161 12.10 34.23 5.02
N PHE A 162 12.57 33.87 3.84
CA PHE A 162 13.00 32.49 3.55
C PHE A 162 14.11 32.09 4.51
N PRO A 163 14.05 30.90 5.17
CA PRO A 163 15.00 30.53 6.21
C PRO A 163 16.44 30.45 5.69
N GLN A 164 17.37 31.03 6.41
CA GLN A 164 18.80 31.03 6.04
C GLN A 164 19.38 29.61 5.95
N ALA A 165 18.82 28.67 6.69
CA ALA A 165 19.22 27.25 6.61
C ALA A 165 18.90 26.66 5.22
N VAL A 166 17.74 27.04 4.65
CA VAL A 166 17.33 26.61 3.31
C VAL A 166 18.22 27.27 2.24
N ILE A 167 18.50 28.55 2.36
CA ILE A 167 19.40 29.27 1.42
C ILE A 167 20.79 28.62 1.41
N ARG A 168 21.35 28.33 2.61
CA ARG A 168 22.63 27.63 2.72
C ARG A 168 22.61 26.25 2.09
N GLU A 169 21.51 25.56 2.19
CA GLU A 169 21.37 24.23 1.62
C GLU A 169 21.23 24.27 0.09
N VAL A 170 20.47 25.22 -0.45
CA VAL A 170 20.39 25.46 -1.91
C VAL A 170 21.79 25.77 -2.46
N HIS A 171 22.55 26.66 -1.78
CA HIS A 171 23.91 26.97 -2.13
C HIS A 171 24.81 25.70 -2.12
N ARG A 172 24.74 24.93 -1.03
CA ARG A 172 25.46 23.66 -0.90
C ARG A 172 25.17 22.70 -2.06
N ARG A 173 23.90 22.55 -2.49
CA ARG A 173 23.50 21.69 -3.60
C ARG A 173 24.01 22.17 -4.95
N GLY A 174 24.03 23.48 -5.17
CA GLY A 174 24.51 24.05 -6.42
C GLY A 174 26.02 23.81 -6.66
N TYR A 175 26.82 23.76 -5.58
CA TYR A 175 28.28 23.81 -5.68
C TYR A 175 29.02 22.58 -5.14
N ARG A 176 28.33 21.63 -4.43
CA ARG A 176 28.99 20.42 -3.90
C ARG A 176 28.99 19.26 -4.92
N ARG A 177 30.12 18.54 -4.93
CA ARG A 177 30.22 17.19 -5.47
C ARG A 177 29.63 16.24 -4.42
N GLU A 178 28.76 15.34 -4.84
CA GLU A 178 28.14 14.22 -4.13
C GLU A 178 28.17 14.26 -2.59
N ILE A 179 26.97 14.39 -1.99
CA ILE A 179 26.80 14.20 -0.55
C ILE A 179 26.75 12.71 -0.32
N GLU A 180 27.69 12.22 0.47
CA GLU A 180 27.67 10.83 0.91
C GLU A 180 26.55 10.63 1.94
N PHE A 181 25.86 9.53 1.87
CA PHE A 181 24.81 9.10 2.80
C PHE A 181 25.25 9.02 4.27
N ILE A 182 26.53 8.93 4.50
CA ILE A 182 27.19 8.90 5.82
C ILE A 182 26.84 10.14 6.68
N GLU A 183 26.40 11.24 6.06
CA GLU A 183 26.07 12.47 6.79
C GLU A 183 24.66 12.50 7.42
N ILE A 184 23.80 11.49 7.17
CA ILE A 184 22.53 11.38 7.87
C ILE A 184 22.70 10.49 9.08
N GLU A 185 22.88 11.14 10.23
CA GLU A 185 23.11 10.45 11.49
C GLU A 185 21.88 9.69 11.98
N ASP A 186 20.68 10.11 11.59
CA ASP A 186 19.42 9.54 12.08
C ASP A 186 18.62 8.86 10.96
N ASP A 187 18.49 7.53 11.05
CA ASP A 187 17.73 6.72 10.09
C ASP A 187 16.23 7.03 10.08
N GLU A 188 15.68 7.64 11.13
CA GLU A 188 14.28 8.06 11.20
C GLU A 188 13.96 9.15 10.17
N ASN A 189 14.94 9.92 9.77
CA ASN A 189 14.81 10.95 8.75
C ASN A 189 14.85 10.42 7.31
N LEU A 190 15.18 9.15 7.09
CA LEU A 190 15.23 8.58 5.73
C LEU A 190 13.87 8.46 5.07
N ALA A 191 12.83 8.12 5.82
CA ALA A 191 11.48 7.95 5.27
C ALA A 191 10.85 9.29 4.83
N PRO A 192 10.81 10.34 5.66
CA PRO A 192 10.43 11.66 5.20
C PRO A 192 11.20 12.10 3.97
N ALA A 193 12.44 11.76 3.90
CA ALA A 193 13.41 12.00 2.88
C ALA A 193 13.05 11.58 1.51
N ALA A 194 12.78 10.32 1.46
CA ALA A 194 12.45 9.68 0.22
C ALA A 194 11.18 10.30 -0.42
N LEU A 195 10.35 10.91 0.41
CA LEU A 195 9.02 11.38 0.01
C LEU A 195 8.94 12.85 -0.34
N ILE A 196 9.84 13.67 0.17
CA ILE A 196 9.71 15.15 0.07
C ILE A 196 9.70 15.66 -1.37
N GLU A 197 10.40 14.96 -2.28
CA GLU A 197 10.42 15.27 -3.70
C GLU A 197 9.37 14.45 -4.50
N SER A 198 8.57 13.61 -3.82
CA SER A 198 7.55 12.83 -4.50
C SER A 198 6.43 13.73 -5.03
N PRO A 199 5.75 13.34 -6.12
CA PRO A 199 4.57 14.04 -6.59
C PRO A 199 3.52 14.22 -5.50
N LEU A 200 3.31 13.22 -4.65
CA LEU A 200 2.40 13.29 -3.50
C LEU A 200 2.63 14.53 -2.63
N TYR A 201 3.88 14.76 -2.21
CA TYR A 201 4.22 15.92 -1.38
C TYR A 201 4.21 17.23 -2.15
N ARG A 202 4.60 17.21 -3.41
CA ARG A 202 4.54 18.40 -4.28
C ARG A 202 3.11 18.88 -4.53
N GLU A 203 2.13 17.97 -4.46
CA GLU A 203 0.70 18.28 -4.58
C GLU A 203 0.06 18.66 -3.23
N GLY A 204 0.83 18.73 -2.15
CA GLY A 204 0.34 19.10 -0.82
C GLY A 204 -0.29 17.96 -0.05
N GLN A 205 -0.16 16.76 -0.53
CA GLN A 205 -0.58 15.57 0.20
C GLN A 205 0.60 15.07 1.05
N GLN A 206 0.29 14.45 2.18
CA GLN A 206 1.27 13.83 3.07
C GLN A 206 0.87 12.40 3.36
N LEU A 207 1.86 11.59 3.77
CA LEU A 207 1.55 10.30 4.35
C LEU A 207 0.69 10.49 5.59
N GLN A 208 -0.35 9.72 5.69
CA GLN A 208 -1.22 9.70 6.86
C GLN A 208 -0.43 9.24 8.11
N PRO A 209 -0.80 9.67 9.31
CA PRO A 209 -0.09 9.31 10.53
C PRO A 209 0.12 7.80 10.72
N TRP A 210 -0.87 6.99 10.34
CA TRP A 210 -0.74 5.53 10.42
C TRP A 210 0.23 4.96 9.37
N GLN A 211 0.35 5.57 8.19
CA GLN A 211 1.34 5.20 7.17
C GLN A 211 2.76 5.53 7.65
N GLN A 212 2.95 6.70 8.25
CA GLN A 212 4.21 7.08 8.90
C GLN A 212 4.57 6.11 10.03
N GLY A 213 3.57 5.73 10.85
CA GLY A 213 3.74 4.74 11.90
C GLY A 213 4.20 3.37 11.40
N PHE A 214 3.73 2.94 10.22
CA PHE A 214 4.23 1.70 9.60
C PHE A 214 5.70 1.81 9.17
N LEU A 215 6.10 2.93 8.61
CA LEU A 215 7.51 3.16 8.25
C LEU A 215 8.41 3.17 9.48
N THR A 216 7.98 3.81 10.56
CA THR A 216 8.70 3.80 11.83
C THR A 216 8.88 2.37 12.35
N GLU A 217 7.85 1.53 12.21
CA GLU A 217 7.93 0.12 12.58
C GLU A 217 8.91 -0.66 11.69
N CYS A 218 8.92 -0.40 10.38
CA CYS A 218 9.91 -0.98 9.47
C CYS A 218 11.34 -0.61 9.86
N LEU A 219 11.60 0.66 10.16
CA LEU A 219 12.90 1.14 10.63
C LEU A 219 13.28 0.53 11.97
N ARG A 220 12.33 0.40 12.89
CA ARG A 220 12.55 -0.27 14.18
C ARG A 220 12.95 -1.73 13.97
N HIS A 221 12.25 -2.47 13.10
CA HIS A 221 12.60 -3.85 12.73
C HIS A 221 13.98 -3.96 12.11
N GLN A 222 14.30 -3.07 11.19
CA GLN A 222 15.64 -3.03 10.58
C GLN A 222 16.74 -2.85 11.60
N ARG A 223 16.59 -1.90 12.53
CA ARG A 223 17.57 -1.68 13.62
C ARG A 223 17.70 -2.88 14.56
N LEU A 224 16.56 -3.49 14.91
CA LEU A 224 16.54 -4.61 15.86
C LEU A 224 17.08 -5.90 15.25
N HIS A 225 16.71 -6.20 14.03
CA HIS A 225 16.90 -7.54 13.44
C HIS A 225 17.83 -7.56 12.22
N GLY A 226 18.22 -6.40 11.68
CA GLY A 226 18.92 -6.29 10.40
C GLY A 226 18.04 -6.69 9.19
N THR A 227 16.79 -7.02 9.43
CA THR A 227 15.81 -7.42 8.41
C THR A 227 14.41 -7.02 8.82
N VAL A 228 13.55 -6.69 7.86
CA VAL A 228 12.13 -6.38 8.10
C VAL A 228 11.28 -7.56 7.69
N ARG A 229 10.45 -8.05 8.61
CA ARG A 229 9.53 -9.19 8.44
C ARG A 229 8.19 -8.79 9.02
N LEU A 230 7.37 -8.08 8.23
CA LEU A 230 6.11 -7.48 8.68
C LEU A 230 4.94 -7.82 7.77
N LEU A 231 3.80 -8.05 8.40
CA LEU A 231 2.49 -8.08 7.78
C LEU A 231 1.74 -6.78 8.09
N LEU A 232 1.36 -6.05 7.04
CA LEU A 232 0.46 -4.90 7.12
C LEU A 232 -0.96 -5.38 6.87
N ALA A 233 -1.75 -5.44 7.93
CA ALA A 233 -3.12 -5.94 7.92
C ALA A 233 -4.16 -4.84 8.14
N ASP A 234 -3.86 -3.63 7.67
CA ASP A 234 -4.75 -2.47 7.76
C ASP A 234 -6.05 -2.69 6.98
N GLU A 235 -7.15 -2.19 7.51
CA GLU A 235 -8.46 -2.25 6.87
C GLU A 235 -8.47 -1.63 5.47
N VAL A 236 -9.43 -2.02 4.64
CA VAL A 236 -9.60 -1.50 3.27
C VAL A 236 -9.69 0.04 3.29
N GLY A 237 -9.05 0.68 2.32
CA GLY A 237 -9.09 2.15 2.16
C GLY A 237 -8.08 2.93 3.01
N LEU A 238 -7.25 2.27 3.82
CA LEU A 238 -6.20 2.93 4.60
C LEU A 238 -4.88 3.15 3.84
N GLY A 239 -4.84 2.82 2.53
CA GLY A 239 -3.69 3.09 1.66
C GLY A 239 -2.49 2.17 1.88
N LYS A 240 -2.73 0.86 2.02
CA LYS A 240 -1.68 -0.17 2.18
C LYS A 240 -0.63 -0.13 1.08
N THR A 241 -1.04 0.01 -0.18
CA THR A 241 -0.16 0.09 -1.35
C THR A 241 0.92 1.15 -1.15
N LEU A 242 0.51 2.36 -0.77
CA LEU A 242 1.44 3.48 -0.54
C LEU A 242 2.37 3.22 0.66
N SER A 243 1.86 2.62 1.74
CA SER A 243 2.66 2.25 2.91
C SER A 243 3.75 1.23 2.55
N LEU A 244 3.38 0.17 1.83
CA LEU A 244 4.31 -0.89 1.40
C LEU A 244 5.34 -0.36 0.39
N ALA A 245 4.90 0.43 -0.58
CA ALA A 245 5.77 1.06 -1.57
C ALA A 245 6.82 1.97 -0.93
N THR A 246 6.39 2.83 -0.01
CA THR A 246 7.27 3.75 0.71
C THR A 246 8.23 3.00 1.63
N ALA A 247 7.78 1.93 2.29
CA ALA A 247 8.64 1.08 3.10
C ALA A 247 9.73 0.41 2.25
N ALA A 248 9.36 -0.16 1.09
CA ALA A 248 10.33 -0.76 0.18
C ALA A 248 11.39 0.25 -0.30
N LEU A 249 10.95 1.45 -0.66
CA LEU A 249 11.83 2.54 -1.04
C LEU A 249 12.83 2.87 0.08
N THR A 250 12.32 3.07 1.31
CA THR A 250 13.14 3.40 2.48
C THR A 250 14.17 2.31 2.77
N LEU A 251 13.79 1.04 2.71
CA LEU A 251 14.70 -0.09 2.91
C LEU A 251 15.78 -0.19 1.83
N CYS A 252 15.44 0.13 0.59
CA CYS A 252 16.42 0.22 -0.49
C CYS A 252 17.45 1.33 -0.24
N LEU A 253 16.99 2.49 0.20
CA LEU A 253 17.85 3.63 0.52
C LEU A 253 18.79 3.32 1.70
N LEU A 254 18.30 2.63 2.73
CA LEU A 254 19.12 2.16 3.84
C LEU A 254 20.22 1.20 3.36
N SER A 255 19.84 0.18 2.60
CA SER A 255 20.83 -0.77 2.04
C SER A 255 21.88 -0.07 1.19
N ASP A 256 21.50 0.94 0.42
CA ASP A 256 22.41 1.73 -0.39
C ASP A 256 23.33 2.60 0.48
N LYS A 257 22.81 3.19 1.56
CA LYS A 257 23.57 3.96 2.56
C LYS A 257 24.70 3.11 3.18
N ASP A 258 24.36 1.88 3.53
CA ASP A 258 25.30 0.94 4.16
C ASP A 258 26.25 0.25 3.15
N ASN A 259 26.28 0.73 1.89
CA ASN A 259 27.03 0.09 0.79
C ASN A 259 26.69 -1.39 0.59
N GLY A 260 25.47 -1.77 0.95
CA GLY A 260 24.95 -3.11 0.75
C GLY A 260 24.80 -3.49 -0.72
N PRO A 261 24.62 -4.77 -1.02
CA PRO A 261 24.43 -5.22 -2.39
C PRO A 261 23.13 -4.64 -2.96
N ARG A 262 23.18 -4.07 -4.16
CA ARG A 262 22.02 -3.56 -4.88
C ARG A 262 21.16 -4.70 -5.39
N ARG A 263 20.24 -5.14 -4.56
CA ARG A 263 19.30 -6.20 -4.92
C ARG A 263 18.02 -5.62 -5.48
N PRO A 264 17.37 -6.32 -6.43
CA PRO A 264 16.08 -5.91 -6.96
C PRO A 264 14.98 -6.01 -5.91
N VAL A 265 13.92 -5.25 -6.14
CA VAL A 265 12.64 -5.34 -5.42
C VAL A 265 11.64 -6.02 -6.32
N VAL A 266 10.87 -6.96 -5.78
CA VAL A 266 9.75 -7.56 -6.50
C VAL A 266 8.46 -7.37 -5.72
N ILE A 267 7.42 -6.98 -6.44
CA ILE A 267 6.05 -6.83 -5.93
C ILE A 267 5.20 -7.89 -6.60
N PHE A 268 4.65 -8.80 -5.80
CA PHE A 268 3.65 -9.75 -6.24
C PHE A 268 2.28 -9.20 -5.90
N ALA A 269 1.46 -8.96 -6.92
CA ALA A 269 0.11 -8.42 -6.78
C ALA A 269 -0.87 -9.20 -7.65
N PRO A 270 -2.18 -9.20 -7.33
CA PRO A 270 -3.20 -9.69 -8.24
C PRO A 270 -3.08 -9.10 -9.64
N ALA A 271 -3.38 -9.86 -10.69
CA ALA A 271 -3.24 -9.42 -12.07
C ALA A 271 -3.96 -8.09 -12.31
N THR A 272 -5.15 -7.92 -11.72
CA THR A 272 -5.98 -6.71 -11.81
C THR A 272 -5.37 -5.49 -11.10
N LEU A 273 -4.43 -5.68 -10.19
CA LEU A 273 -3.79 -4.62 -9.42
C LEU A 273 -2.37 -4.27 -9.89
N THR A 274 -1.77 -5.04 -10.80
CA THR A 274 -0.39 -4.81 -11.24
C THR A 274 -0.19 -3.46 -11.93
N GLU A 275 -1.14 -3.05 -12.76
CA GLU A 275 -1.13 -1.75 -13.42
C GLU A 275 -1.37 -0.61 -12.42
N GLN A 276 -2.30 -0.78 -11.50
CA GLN A 276 -2.55 0.18 -10.43
C GLN A 276 -1.29 0.39 -9.57
N TRP A 277 -0.59 -0.68 -9.20
CA TRP A 277 0.68 -0.58 -8.49
C TRP A 277 1.71 0.25 -9.25
N GLN A 278 1.83 0.02 -10.57
CA GLN A 278 2.75 0.74 -11.43
C GLN A 278 2.41 2.23 -11.50
N THR A 279 1.13 2.55 -11.71
CA THR A 279 0.61 3.92 -11.76
C THR A 279 0.80 4.64 -10.42
N GLU A 280 0.42 4.01 -9.31
CA GLU A 280 0.59 4.62 -7.98
C GLU A 280 2.05 4.89 -7.62
N MET A 281 2.96 3.98 -7.97
CA MET A 281 4.40 4.17 -7.76
C MET A 281 4.93 5.38 -8.55
N LEU A 282 4.50 5.53 -9.79
CA LEU A 282 4.93 6.62 -10.64
C LEU A 282 4.27 7.94 -10.22
N ASP A 283 2.95 7.98 -10.12
CA ASP A 283 2.20 9.21 -9.92
C ASP A 283 2.35 9.76 -8.49
N LYS A 284 2.35 8.90 -7.48
CA LYS A 284 2.44 9.33 -6.09
C LYS A 284 3.88 9.45 -5.59
N LEU A 285 4.75 8.53 -5.97
CA LEU A 285 6.12 8.49 -5.46
C LEU A 285 7.17 8.94 -6.48
N GLY A 286 6.80 9.08 -7.75
CA GLY A 286 7.73 9.41 -8.84
C GLY A 286 8.75 8.31 -9.12
N ILE A 287 8.39 7.04 -8.84
CA ILE A 287 9.28 5.89 -8.96
C ILE A 287 8.88 5.09 -10.21
N PRO A 288 9.75 5.00 -11.22
CA PRO A 288 9.50 4.15 -12.35
C PRO A 288 9.63 2.67 -11.95
N THR A 289 8.68 1.85 -12.38
CA THR A 289 8.63 0.40 -12.15
C THR A 289 8.38 -0.33 -13.45
N ALA A 290 8.85 -1.57 -13.55
CA ALA A 290 8.58 -2.43 -14.69
C ALA A 290 7.52 -3.48 -14.31
N ARG A 291 6.52 -3.68 -15.18
CA ARG A 291 5.48 -4.68 -15.02
C ARG A 291 5.72 -5.85 -15.99
N TRP A 292 5.64 -7.06 -15.47
CA TRP A 292 5.79 -8.26 -16.30
C TRP A 292 4.51 -8.57 -17.07
N ASP A 293 4.59 -8.53 -18.39
CA ASP A 293 3.52 -9.02 -19.25
C ASP A 293 3.62 -10.53 -19.44
N THR A 294 2.62 -11.25 -18.96
CA THR A 294 2.57 -12.71 -18.99
C THR A 294 2.28 -13.27 -20.39
N VAL A 295 1.77 -12.48 -21.31
CA VAL A 295 1.46 -12.87 -22.69
C VAL A 295 2.69 -12.68 -23.58
N GLY A 296 3.20 -11.45 -23.66
CA GLY A 296 4.36 -11.09 -24.49
C GLY A 296 5.69 -11.60 -23.93
N LYS A 297 5.74 -12.01 -22.64
CA LYS A 297 6.97 -12.40 -21.92
C LYS A 297 8.02 -11.28 -21.94
N VAL A 298 7.59 -10.07 -21.66
CA VAL A 298 8.40 -8.85 -21.67
C VAL A 298 8.12 -8.01 -20.42
N TRP A 299 9.06 -7.13 -20.10
CA TRP A 299 8.84 -6.08 -19.14
C TRP A 299 8.28 -4.82 -19.83
N LEU A 300 7.26 -4.22 -19.24
CA LEU A 300 6.59 -3.00 -19.72
C LEU A 300 6.81 -1.85 -18.74
N ASP A 301 6.96 -0.62 -19.25
CA ASP A 301 6.89 0.59 -18.43
C ASP A 301 5.42 1.02 -18.20
N ALA A 302 5.22 2.15 -17.53
CA ALA A 302 3.89 2.69 -17.26
C ALA A 302 3.15 3.22 -18.52
N ASP A 303 3.87 3.45 -19.61
CA ASP A 303 3.31 3.84 -20.92
C ASP A 303 3.12 2.62 -21.84
N GLU A 304 3.15 1.39 -21.32
CA GLU A 304 3.05 0.12 -22.06
C GLU A 304 4.19 -0.10 -23.08
N ARG A 305 5.33 0.60 -22.93
CA ARG A 305 6.48 0.39 -23.81
C ARG A 305 7.28 -0.82 -23.35
N VAL A 306 7.71 -1.61 -24.32
CA VAL A 306 8.53 -2.79 -24.08
C VAL A 306 9.94 -2.39 -23.66
N LEU A 307 10.35 -2.84 -22.47
CA LEU A 307 11.65 -2.53 -21.88
C LEU A 307 12.69 -3.68 -22.04
N SER A 308 12.26 -4.88 -22.42
CA SER A 308 13.13 -6.06 -22.51
C SER A 308 12.88 -6.85 -23.78
N PRO A 309 13.82 -7.68 -24.23
CA PRO A 309 13.53 -8.74 -25.21
C PRO A 309 12.44 -9.67 -24.72
N ALA A 310 11.74 -10.35 -25.64
CA ALA A 310 10.76 -11.37 -25.30
C ALA A 310 11.47 -12.68 -24.89
N GLY A 311 11.01 -13.27 -23.77
CA GLY A 311 11.54 -14.55 -23.29
C GLY A 311 11.21 -14.76 -21.81
N ARG A 312 10.89 -16.00 -21.42
CA ARG A 312 10.51 -16.33 -20.04
C ARG A 312 11.64 -16.08 -19.03
N GLU A 313 12.89 -16.24 -19.46
CA GLU A 313 14.09 -15.98 -18.68
C GLU A 313 14.26 -14.47 -18.38
N GLN A 314 13.66 -13.61 -19.18
CA GLN A 314 13.73 -12.15 -19.00
C GLN A 314 13.05 -11.67 -17.72
N ILE A 315 12.20 -12.50 -17.11
CA ILE A 315 11.62 -12.16 -15.80
C ILE A 315 12.70 -11.95 -14.72
N ALA A 316 13.83 -12.66 -14.83
CA ALA A 316 14.98 -12.48 -13.93
C ALA A 316 15.86 -11.26 -14.27
N HIS A 317 15.61 -10.63 -15.40
CA HIS A 317 16.40 -9.50 -15.91
C HIS A 317 15.54 -8.22 -15.99
N CYS A 318 14.85 -7.90 -14.89
CA CYS A 318 14.08 -6.67 -14.81
C CYS A 318 14.95 -5.46 -15.10
N PRO A 319 14.63 -4.63 -16.11
CA PRO A 319 15.45 -3.49 -16.50
C PRO A 319 15.42 -2.35 -15.47
N LEU A 320 14.43 -2.34 -14.57
CA LEU A 320 14.31 -1.39 -13.48
C LEU A 320 14.52 -2.10 -12.14
N ARG A 321 14.85 -1.35 -11.11
CA ARG A 321 15.12 -1.93 -9.78
C ARG A 321 13.89 -2.56 -9.15
N ILE A 322 12.68 -2.10 -9.50
CA ILE A 322 11.40 -2.61 -9.01
C ILE A 322 10.66 -3.28 -10.16
N GLY A 323 10.40 -4.57 -9.98
CA GLY A 323 9.56 -5.36 -10.87
C GLY A 323 8.23 -5.69 -10.21
N ILE A 324 7.15 -5.61 -10.99
CA ILE A 324 5.79 -5.98 -10.58
C ILE A 324 5.39 -7.24 -11.35
N VAL A 325 4.99 -8.29 -10.64
CA VAL A 325 4.67 -9.60 -11.21
C VAL A 325 3.31 -10.05 -10.68
N SER A 326 2.48 -10.63 -11.55
CA SER A 326 1.18 -11.15 -11.15
C SER A 326 1.32 -12.40 -10.27
N THR A 327 0.56 -12.44 -9.15
CA THR A 327 0.45 -13.63 -8.29
C THR A 327 -0.09 -14.83 -9.05
N GLY A 328 -0.99 -14.65 -10.03
CA GLY A 328 -1.52 -15.71 -10.86
C GLY A 328 -0.45 -16.50 -11.60
N LEU A 329 0.67 -15.88 -11.98
CA LEU A 329 1.80 -16.57 -12.58
C LEU A 329 2.50 -17.52 -11.59
N MET A 330 2.48 -17.20 -10.30
CA MET A 330 3.12 -18.00 -9.24
C MET A 330 2.26 -19.18 -8.79
N MET A 331 0.98 -19.15 -9.10
CA MET A 331 0.04 -20.24 -8.80
C MET A 331 0.15 -21.41 -9.79
N ARG A 332 0.90 -21.24 -10.88
CA ARG A 332 1.13 -22.26 -11.92
C ARG A 332 2.57 -22.77 -11.85
N ASP A 333 2.78 -23.98 -12.31
CA ASP A 333 4.14 -24.45 -12.58
C ASP A 333 4.64 -23.80 -13.86
N SER A 334 5.57 -22.86 -13.70
CA SER A 334 6.11 -22.04 -14.80
C SER A 334 7.63 -21.94 -14.73
N LEU A 335 8.27 -21.78 -15.89
CA LEU A 335 9.72 -21.53 -15.95
C LEU A 335 10.07 -20.18 -15.31
N GLU A 336 9.19 -19.20 -15.43
CA GLU A 336 9.34 -17.88 -14.81
C GLU A 336 9.47 -17.99 -13.29
N LYS A 337 8.67 -18.85 -12.64
CA LYS A 337 8.76 -19.16 -11.21
C LYS A 337 10.16 -19.68 -10.85
N GLN A 338 10.70 -20.60 -11.64
CA GLN A 338 12.05 -21.14 -11.41
C GLN A 338 13.15 -20.09 -11.58
N HIS A 339 13.04 -19.22 -12.58
CA HIS A 339 13.98 -18.11 -12.77
C HIS A 339 13.97 -17.14 -11.58
N LEU A 340 12.80 -16.76 -11.06
CA LEU A 340 12.69 -15.90 -9.88
C LEU A 340 13.30 -16.58 -8.64
N LEU A 341 13.08 -17.87 -8.43
CA LEU A 341 13.68 -18.62 -7.32
C LEU A 341 15.21 -18.74 -7.43
N GLY A 342 15.80 -18.50 -8.59
CA GLY A 342 17.25 -18.39 -8.78
C GLY A 342 17.86 -17.06 -8.30
N MET A 343 17.05 -16.07 -7.99
CA MET A 343 17.48 -14.71 -7.65
C MET A 343 17.58 -14.48 -6.15
N ARG A 344 18.20 -13.36 -5.77
CA ARG A 344 18.16 -12.76 -4.42
C ARG A 344 17.56 -11.38 -4.52
N PHE A 345 16.71 -11.05 -3.56
CA PHE A 345 15.96 -9.79 -3.54
C PHE A 345 16.32 -8.94 -2.32
N GLY A 346 16.34 -7.63 -2.49
CA GLY A 346 16.41 -6.69 -1.37
C GLY A 346 15.10 -6.65 -0.61
N VAL A 347 14.00 -6.47 -1.34
CA VAL A 347 12.64 -6.47 -0.76
C VAL A 347 11.73 -7.33 -1.61
N VAL A 348 10.94 -8.17 -0.95
CA VAL A 348 9.82 -8.89 -1.55
C VAL A 348 8.53 -8.38 -0.92
N ILE A 349 7.59 -7.96 -1.75
CA ILE A 349 6.25 -7.56 -1.32
C ILE A 349 5.25 -8.57 -1.88
N LEU A 350 4.31 -9.00 -1.06
CA LEU A 350 3.11 -9.71 -1.50
C LEU A 350 1.89 -8.91 -1.10
N ASP A 351 1.17 -8.40 -2.08
CA ASP A 351 -0.14 -7.78 -1.88
C ASP A 351 -1.25 -8.83 -1.93
N GLU A 352 -2.34 -8.57 -1.22
CA GLU A 352 -3.43 -9.54 -0.97
C GLU A 352 -2.90 -10.89 -0.47
N ALA A 353 -2.02 -10.81 0.53
CA ALA A 353 -1.25 -11.94 1.05
C ALA A 353 -2.13 -13.09 1.60
N HIS A 354 -3.40 -12.82 1.96
CA HIS A 354 -4.36 -13.85 2.39
C HIS A 354 -4.59 -14.96 1.36
N LYS A 355 -4.21 -14.74 0.10
CA LYS A 355 -4.28 -15.73 -0.97
C LYS A 355 -3.21 -16.81 -0.85
N ALA A 356 -2.12 -16.55 -0.14
CA ALA A 356 -1.07 -17.52 0.17
C ALA A 356 -1.45 -18.31 1.44
N ARG A 357 -2.14 -19.42 1.27
CA ARG A 357 -2.72 -20.19 2.39
C ARG A 357 -2.64 -21.70 2.21
N THR A 358 -2.84 -22.41 3.30
CA THR A 358 -3.03 -23.85 3.31
C THR A 358 -4.42 -24.19 2.77
N ARG A 359 -4.49 -25.18 1.88
CA ARG A 359 -5.74 -25.61 1.25
C ARG A 359 -6.67 -26.22 2.29
N GLN A 360 -7.87 -25.68 2.36
CA GLN A 360 -8.94 -26.14 3.24
C GLN A 360 -9.88 -27.07 2.49
N GLY A 361 -10.57 -27.97 3.19
CA GLY A 361 -11.59 -28.84 2.63
C GLY A 361 -11.32 -30.34 2.85
N PHE A 362 -12.10 -31.17 2.16
CA PHE A 362 -12.01 -32.63 2.23
C PHE A 362 -11.33 -33.16 0.97
N GLY A 363 -10.23 -33.86 1.09
CA GLY A 363 -9.53 -34.47 -0.03
C GLY A 363 -8.06 -34.77 0.26
N LYS A 364 -7.33 -35.34 -0.72
CA LYS A 364 -5.90 -35.69 -0.56
C LYS A 364 -4.97 -34.46 -0.41
N GLU A 365 -5.43 -33.30 -0.80
CA GLU A 365 -4.67 -32.05 -0.76
C GLU A 365 -5.05 -31.14 0.41
N ALA A 366 -6.05 -31.52 1.22
CA ALA A 366 -6.40 -30.79 2.42
C ALA A 366 -5.21 -30.74 3.39
N GLY A 367 -4.95 -29.55 3.94
CA GLY A 367 -3.81 -29.34 4.84
C GLY A 367 -2.46 -29.14 4.12
N THR A 368 -2.41 -29.10 2.76
CA THR A 368 -1.19 -28.77 2.01
C THR A 368 -1.16 -27.28 1.64
N PRO A 369 0.01 -26.65 1.58
CA PRO A 369 0.16 -25.30 1.05
C PRO A 369 -0.38 -25.20 -0.38
N ASN A 370 -1.04 -24.09 -0.71
CA ASN A 370 -1.29 -23.80 -2.12
C ASN A 370 0.02 -23.38 -2.81
N GLU A 371 0.03 -23.32 -4.14
CA GLU A 371 1.22 -23.01 -4.93
C GLU A 371 1.83 -21.64 -4.58
N LEU A 372 0.98 -20.63 -4.30
CA LEU A 372 1.45 -19.33 -3.92
C LEU A 372 2.15 -19.35 -2.56
N LEU A 373 1.58 -20.02 -1.57
CA LEU A 373 2.19 -20.14 -0.24
C LEU A 373 3.54 -20.89 -0.32
N ALA A 374 3.60 -21.99 -1.08
CA ALA A 374 4.83 -22.74 -1.29
C ALA A 374 5.91 -21.85 -1.93
N PHE A 375 5.56 -21.16 -3.02
CA PHE A 375 6.46 -20.22 -3.69
C PHE A 375 6.92 -19.08 -2.76
N MET A 376 5.99 -18.46 -2.03
CA MET A 376 6.32 -17.35 -1.14
C MET A 376 7.25 -17.77 0.01
N ARG A 377 7.12 -18.97 0.54
CA ARG A 377 8.06 -19.51 1.53
C ARG A 377 9.47 -19.65 0.95
N GLU A 378 9.60 -20.10 -0.29
CA GLU A 378 10.90 -20.26 -0.93
C GLU A 378 11.55 -18.92 -1.29
N ILE A 379 10.80 -17.96 -1.85
CA ILE A 379 11.35 -16.66 -2.25
C ILE A 379 11.67 -15.78 -1.04
N ALA A 380 10.89 -15.86 0.03
CA ALA A 380 11.13 -15.15 1.29
C ALA A 380 12.48 -15.55 1.93
N ALA A 381 12.91 -16.80 1.75
CA ALA A 381 14.23 -17.26 2.20
C ALA A 381 15.40 -16.59 1.43
N ARG A 382 15.12 -16.01 0.27
CA ARG A 382 16.09 -15.36 -0.63
C ARG A 382 16.01 -13.83 -0.61
N ALA A 383 15.16 -13.28 0.27
CA ALA A 383 14.94 -11.85 0.41
C ALA A 383 15.59 -11.30 1.69
N ASP A 384 16.18 -10.12 1.59
CA ASP A 384 16.67 -9.41 2.77
C ASP A 384 15.49 -8.95 3.62
N HIS A 385 14.44 -8.40 3.00
CA HIS A 385 13.23 -7.94 3.65
C HIS A 385 11.98 -8.54 3.01
N VAL A 386 10.94 -8.82 3.80
CA VAL A 386 9.65 -9.32 3.33
C VAL A 386 8.53 -8.50 3.96
N LEU A 387 7.69 -7.94 3.11
CA LEU A 387 6.51 -7.17 3.48
C LEU A 387 5.28 -7.84 2.89
N LEU A 388 4.32 -8.16 3.73
CA LEU A 388 3.05 -8.73 3.30
C LEU A 388 1.94 -7.69 3.51
N GLY A 389 1.01 -7.58 2.59
CA GLY A 389 -0.15 -6.70 2.67
C GLY A 389 -1.46 -7.44 2.49
N THR A 390 -2.42 -7.25 3.39
CA THR A 390 -3.79 -7.73 3.23
C THR A 390 -4.76 -6.93 4.10
N ALA A 391 -6.02 -6.85 3.71
CA ALA A 391 -7.06 -6.32 4.57
C ALA A 391 -7.75 -7.40 5.43
N THR A 392 -7.62 -8.66 5.03
CA THR A 392 -8.30 -9.81 5.64
C THR A 392 -7.28 -10.91 6.00
N PRO A 393 -6.44 -10.69 7.04
CA PRO A 393 -5.40 -11.65 7.41
C PRO A 393 -5.97 -13.00 7.90
N ILE A 394 -7.23 -13.02 8.30
CA ILE A 394 -7.99 -14.21 8.69
C ILE A 394 -9.25 -14.24 7.83
N GLN A 395 -9.43 -15.27 7.03
CA GLN A 395 -10.64 -15.45 6.23
C GLN A 395 -11.62 -16.43 6.87
N THR A 396 -11.18 -17.63 7.13
CA THR A 396 -12.05 -18.72 7.60
C THR A 396 -11.56 -19.31 8.92
N ASN A 397 -10.25 -19.33 9.13
CA ASN A 397 -9.63 -19.91 10.32
C ASN A 397 -8.52 -18.99 10.84
N PRO A 398 -8.45 -18.72 12.15
CA PRO A 398 -7.33 -17.99 12.74
C PRO A 398 -5.95 -18.57 12.40
N ALA A 399 -5.86 -19.87 12.09
CA ALA A 399 -4.63 -20.52 11.62
C ALA A 399 -4.12 -19.96 10.26
N ASP A 400 -4.98 -19.35 9.44
CA ASP A 400 -4.57 -18.71 8.18
C ASP A 400 -3.47 -17.68 8.41
N LEU A 401 -3.49 -17.00 9.56
CA LEU A 401 -2.47 -16.03 9.94
C LEU A 401 -1.08 -16.66 10.13
N TRP A 402 -1.03 -17.93 10.56
CA TRP A 402 0.22 -18.68 10.70
C TRP A 402 0.85 -19.03 9.37
N ASP A 403 0.09 -19.18 8.30
CA ASP A 403 0.64 -19.30 6.96
C ASP A 403 1.44 -18.05 6.57
N LEU A 404 0.88 -16.87 6.87
CA LEU A 404 1.56 -15.59 6.62
C LEU A 404 2.79 -15.39 7.52
N LEU A 405 2.69 -15.70 8.81
CA LEU A 405 3.86 -15.71 9.70
C LEU A 405 4.91 -16.73 9.25
N GLY A 406 4.48 -17.86 8.69
CA GLY A 406 5.34 -18.87 8.11
C GLY A 406 6.14 -18.37 6.89
N ILE A 407 5.59 -17.46 6.10
CA ILE A 407 6.34 -16.77 5.04
C ILE A 407 7.38 -15.83 5.66
N LEU A 408 6.98 -15.00 6.63
CA LEU A 408 7.88 -14.07 7.30
C LEU A 408 9.01 -14.77 8.05
N HIS A 409 8.76 -15.98 8.54
CA HIS A 409 9.73 -16.80 9.27
C HIS A 409 10.89 -17.31 8.41
N GLN A 410 10.79 -17.32 7.09
CA GLN A 410 11.79 -17.94 6.22
C GLN A 410 13.11 -17.17 6.16
N GLY A 411 14.21 -17.89 5.91
CA GLY A 411 15.54 -17.33 5.76
C GLY A 411 16.01 -16.50 6.96
N PRO A 412 16.34 -15.21 6.78
CA PRO A 412 16.73 -14.33 7.88
C PRO A 412 15.62 -14.09 8.93
N GLY A 413 14.37 -14.48 8.64
CA GLY A 413 13.20 -14.25 9.50
C GLY A 413 12.96 -15.30 10.58
N ARG A 414 13.87 -16.23 10.83
CA ARG A 414 13.66 -17.32 11.82
C ARG A 414 13.33 -16.86 13.25
N PHE A 415 13.63 -15.61 13.57
CA PHE A 415 13.24 -14.99 14.83
C PHE A 415 11.73 -14.69 14.94
N VAL A 416 10.95 -14.81 13.84
CA VAL A 416 9.50 -14.54 13.87
C VAL A 416 8.76 -15.57 14.72
N LEU A 417 8.94 -16.86 14.45
CA LEU A 417 8.30 -17.95 15.19
C LEU A 417 9.26 -18.74 16.10
N GLY A 418 10.57 -18.40 16.06
CA GLY A 418 11.58 -19.10 16.84
C GLY A 418 12.12 -20.35 16.15
N HIS A 419 12.77 -21.24 16.90
CA HIS A 419 13.28 -22.49 16.35
C HIS A 419 12.14 -23.46 16.01
N ASP A 420 12.41 -24.45 15.18
CA ASP A 420 11.40 -25.34 14.57
C ASP A 420 10.56 -26.13 15.59
N LEU A 421 11.00 -26.26 16.84
CA LEU A 421 10.26 -26.92 17.93
C LEU A 421 9.59 -25.92 18.88
N ALA A 422 9.71 -24.62 18.63
CA ALA A 422 9.07 -23.62 19.49
C ALA A 422 7.53 -23.78 19.47
N PRO A 423 6.87 -23.52 20.61
CA PRO A 423 5.40 -23.64 20.68
C PRO A 423 4.68 -22.78 19.64
N TRP A 424 5.28 -21.68 19.22
CA TRP A 424 4.73 -20.75 18.23
C TRP A 424 4.50 -21.34 16.85
N HIS A 425 5.03 -22.52 16.54
CA HIS A 425 4.73 -23.28 15.31
C HIS A 425 3.43 -24.10 15.39
N ARG A 426 2.78 -24.14 16.57
CA ARG A 426 1.55 -24.90 16.83
C ARG A 426 0.36 -23.95 17.06
N PRO A 427 -0.29 -23.46 15.97
CA PRO A 427 -1.33 -22.45 16.07
C PRO A 427 -2.48 -22.85 17.01
N ASP A 428 -2.91 -24.11 17.00
CA ASP A 428 -4.03 -24.58 17.82
C ASP A 428 -3.78 -24.39 19.32
N GLU A 429 -2.56 -24.69 19.80
CA GLU A 429 -2.20 -24.52 21.21
C GLU A 429 -2.04 -23.04 21.57
N VAL A 430 -1.37 -22.28 20.72
CA VAL A 430 -1.05 -20.89 21.01
C VAL A 430 -2.28 -19.99 20.93
N LEU A 431 -3.20 -20.25 19.99
CA LEU A 431 -4.45 -19.51 19.87
C LEU A 431 -5.31 -19.59 21.13
N GLU A 432 -5.32 -20.73 21.85
CA GLU A 432 -6.03 -20.87 23.12
C GLU A 432 -5.45 -19.94 24.19
N ILE A 433 -4.10 -19.79 24.23
CA ILE A 433 -3.40 -18.86 25.13
C ILE A 433 -3.70 -17.41 24.76
N LEU A 434 -3.59 -17.07 23.47
CA LEU A 434 -3.82 -15.71 22.98
C LEU A 434 -5.28 -15.26 23.13
N ALA A 435 -6.22 -16.19 23.01
CA ALA A 435 -7.63 -15.96 23.26
C ALA A 435 -7.99 -15.89 24.76
N GLY A 436 -7.04 -16.19 25.67
CA GLY A 436 -7.27 -16.21 27.10
C GLY A 436 -8.12 -17.40 27.58
N ARG A 437 -8.26 -18.45 26.75
CA ARG A 437 -8.96 -19.68 27.13
C ARG A 437 -8.08 -20.63 27.92
N VAL A 438 -6.78 -20.55 27.74
CA VAL A 438 -5.75 -21.27 28.48
C VAL A 438 -4.81 -20.28 29.11
N GLU A 439 -4.59 -20.38 30.40
CA GLU A 439 -3.61 -19.57 31.12
C GLU A 439 -2.27 -20.30 31.23
N VAL A 440 -1.18 -19.53 31.17
CA VAL A 440 0.18 -20.01 31.36
C VAL A 440 0.50 -19.85 32.84
N GLU A 441 0.28 -20.94 33.61
CA GLU A 441 0.37 -20.95 35.09
C GLU A 441 1.78 -21.30 35.60
N THR A 442 2.61 -21.91 34.78
CA THR A 442 3.92 -22.43 35.25
C THR A 442 5.07 -21.70 34.60
N LEU A 443 6.12 -21.42 35.37
CA LEU A 443 7.37 -20.85 34.89
C LEU A 443 8.01 -21.70 33.78
N ALA A 444 7.87 -23.02 33.84
CA ALA A 444 8.39 -23.92 32.81
C ALA A 444 7.69 -23.70 31.46
N HIS A 445 6.35 -23.59 31.45
CA HIS A 445 5.57 -23.32 30.25
C HIS A 445 5.86 -21.92 29.72
N ALA A 446 5.93 -20.92 30.60
CA ALA A 446 6.32 -19.56 30.24
C ALA A 446 7.71 -19.50 29.59
N TRP A 447 8.66 -20.25 30.14
CA TRP A 447 10.01 -20.30 29.60
C TRP A 447 10.06 -20.90 28.19
N GLU A 448 9.32 -21.94 27.91
CA GLU A 448 9.21 -22.54 26.58
C GLU A 448 8.67 -21.53 25.54
N LEU A 449 7.74 -20.68 25.92
CA LEU A 449 7.19 -19.62 25.06
C LEU A 449 8.17 -18.42 24.88
N LEU A 450 8.99 -18.12 25.90
CA LEU A 450 9.89 -16.96 25.89
C LEU A 450 11.26 -17.26 25.30
N ARG A 451 11.82 -18.45 25.48
CA ARG A 451 13.20 -18.77 25.09
C ARG A 451 13.44 -18.77 23.58
N SER A 452 12.36 -18.90 22.79
CA SER A 452 12.44 -18.87 21.33
C SER A 452 11.05 -18.58 20.70
N PRO A 453 10.84 -17.40 20.09
CA PRO A 453 11.80 -16.30 19.99
C PRO A 453 11.92 -15.51 21.29
N LEU A 454 13.16 -15.31 21.74
CA LEU A 454 13.43 -14.49 22.92
C LEU A 454 13.29 -13.01 22.55
N PRO A 455 12.33 -12.26 23.18
CA PRO A 455 12.11 -10.86 22.86
C PRO A 455 13.36 -10.00 23.13
N ARG A 456 13.59 -9.02 22.28
CA ARG A 456 14.60 -8.00 22.54
C ARG A 456 14.08 -6.98 23.55
N MET A 457 14.96 -6.31 24.29
CA MET A 457 14.56 -5.30 25.26
C MET A 457 13.78 -4.15 24.61
N GLU A 458 14.20 -3.74 23.42
CA GLU A 458 13.58 -2.64 22.67
C GLU A 458 12.32 -3.08 21.87
N SER A 459 11.99 -4.37 21.86
CA SER A 459 10.80 -4.87 21.18
C SER A 459 9.50 -4.52 21.89
N THR A 460 9.58 -4.09 23.17
CA THR A 460 8.43 -3.67 23.96
C THR A 460 8.60 -2.25 24.51
N SER A 461 7.51 -1.50 24.54
CA SER A 461 7.42 -0.20 25.20
C SER A 461 7.11 -0.31 26.70
N GLU A 462 6.70 -1.50 27.16
CA GLU A 462 6.28 -1.77 28.54
C GLU A 462 7.52 -1.92 29.46
N PRO A 463 7.71 -1.03 30.48
CA PRO A 463 8.95 -0.98 31.26
C PRO A 463 9.27 -2.27 32.03
N ARG A 464 8.25 -2.96 32.54
CA ARG A 464 8.47 -4.19 33.32
C ARG A 464 8.81 -5.38 32.44
N ALA A 465 8.14 -5.54 31.29
CA ALA A 465 8.52 -6.56 30.33
C ALA A 465 9.95 -6.33 29.81
N ARG A 466 10.33 -5.07 29.59
CA ARG A 466 11.72 -4.69 29.26
C ARG A 466 12.69 -5.09 30.36
N ARG A 467 12.35 -4.87 31.65
CA ARG A 467 13.17 -5.29 32.78
C ARG A 467 13.33 -6.82 32.82
N LEU A 468 12.23 -7.57 32.62
CA LEU A 468 12.27 -9.03 32.54
C LEU A 468 13.22 -9.51 31.44
N PHE A 469 13.06 -8.99 30.20
CA PHE A 469 13.90 -9.41 29.08
C PHE A 469 15.37 -9.03 29.28
N SER A 470 15.65 -7.92 29.97
CA SER A 470 17.00 -7.50 30.34
C SER A 470 17.59 -8.47 31.37
N ALA A 471 16.85 -8.80 32.43
CA ALA A 471 17.31 -9.71 33.48
C ALA A 471 17.61 -11.11 32.91
N ILE A 472 16.71 -11.66 32.08
CA ILE A 472 16.93 -12.96 31.39
C ILE A 472 18.24 -12.92 30.60
N ARG A 473 18.48 -11.86 29.82
CA ARG A 473 19.69 -11.75 28.99
C ARG A 473 20.95 -11.62 29.84
N GLN A 474 20.89 -10.86 30.92
CA GLN A 474 21.98 -10.69 31.85
C GLN A 474 22.36 -12.00 32.54
N ASP A 475 21.39 -12.74 33.06
CA ASP A 475 21.60 -14.03 33.72
C ASP A 475 22.25 -15.06 32.80
N LEU A 476 21.82 -15.10 31.55
CA LEU A 476 22.28 -16.08 30.57
C LEU A 476 23.50 -15.61 29.76
N GLY A 477 24.00 -14.39 29.99
CA GLY A 477 25.12 -13.80 29.25
C GLY A 477 24.82 -13.60 27.75
N LEU A 478 23.55 -13.37 27.39
CA LEU A 478 23.10 -13.23 26.00
C LEU A 478 23.26 -11.80 25.50
N GLN A 479 23.75 -11.66 24.29
CA GLN A 479 23.76 -10.38 23.60
C GLN A 479 22.34 -10.00 23.16
N ASN A 480 22.07 -8.70 23.00
CA ASN A 480 20.75 -8.23 22.58
C ASN A 480 20.36 -8.75 21.19
N GLY A 481 21.33 -9.08 20.34
CA GLY A 481 21.11 -9.68 19.01
C GLY A 481 20.59 -11.12 19.01
N GLU A 482 20.79 -11.87 20.08
CA GLU A 482 20.40 -13.28 20.16
C GLU A 482 18.89 -13.40 20.38
N TRP A 483 18.21 -14.07 19.47
CA TRP A 483 16.74 -14.22 19.47
C TRP A 483 16.27 -15.60 20.00
N GLN A 484 17.19 -16.45 20.40
CA GLN A 484 16.89 -17.77 20.99
C GLN A 484 17.96 -18.20 21.98
N THR A 485 17.60 -19.08 22.87
CA THR A 485 18.53 -19.74 23.79
C THR A 485 18.12 -21.19 24.03
N ASN A 486 19.15 -22.04 24.21
CA ASN A 486 18.95 -23.44 24.63
C ASN A 486 19.13 -23.62 26.14
N ARG A 487 19.38 -22.52 26.87
CA ARG A 487 19.55 -22.54 28.32
C ARG A 487 18.25 -22.95 29.01
N SER A 488 18.37 -23.60 30.16
CA SER A 488 17.24 -24.05 30.94
C SER A 488 16.72 -22.93 31.87
N LEU A 489 15.48 -23.05 32.29
CA LEU A 489 14.89 -22.16 33.31
C LEU A 489 15.71 -22.15 34.62
N ALA A 490 16.36 -23.29 34.98
CA ALA A 490 17.16 -23.41 36.18
C ALA A 490 18.44 -22.54 36.18
N GLU A 491 18.87 -22.09 35.00
CA GLU A 491 20.03 -21.20 34.85
C GLU A 491 19.71 -19.73 35.10
N LEU A 492 18.41 -19.37 35.17
CA LEU A 492 17.99 -18.05 35.62
C LEU A 492 18.19 -17.89 37.11
N THR A 493 18.55 -16.73 37.58
CA THR A 493 18.61 -16.38 38.99
C THR A 493 17.24 -16.47 39.65
N GLU A 494 17.20 -16.57 40.96
CA GLU A 494 15.95 -16.59 41.71
C GLU A 494 15.17 -15.27 41.49
N GLU A 495 15.88 -14.14 41.54
CA GLU A 495 15.30 -12.80 41.27
C GLU A 495 14.62 -12.75 39.90
N THR A 496 15.28 -13.23 38.82
CA THR A 496 14.69 -13.22 37.47
C THR A 496 13.48 -14.16 37.37
N ARG A 497 13.48 -15.29 38.05
CA ARG A 497 12.33 -16.19 38.11
C ARG A 497 11.15 -15.56 38.85
N GLU A 498 11.40 -14.83 39.94
CA GLU A 498 10.37 -14.08 40.66
C GLU A 498 9.78 -12.97 39.78
N ILE A 499 10.61 -12.20 39.04
CA ILE A 499 10.12 -11.21 38.09
C ILE A 499 9.24 -11.86 37.01
N LEU A 500 9.62 -13.02 36.49
CA LEU A 500 8.80 -13.76 35.52
C LEU A 500 7.46 -14.19 36.11
N ASP A 501 7.48 -14.72 37.33
CA ASP A 501 6.27 -15.17 38.04
C ASP A 501 5.30 -14.02 38.29
N GLU A 502 5.81 -12.88 38.79
CA GLU A 502 5.04 -11.63 38.93
C GLU A 502 4.41 -11.15 37.62
N GLU A 503 5.12 -11.26 36.48
CA GLU A 503 4.61 -10.85 35.18
C GLU A 503 3.59 -11.84 34.61
N LEU A 504 3.63 -13.13 35.00
CA LEU A 504 2.59 -14.10 34.62
C LEU A 504 1.25 -13.76 35.29
N ASP A 505 1.28 -13.40 36.58
CA ASP A 505 0.09 -13.02 37.32
C ASP A 505 -0.48 -11.66 36.94
N ARG A 506 0.35 -10.83 36.36
CA ARG A 506 -0.01 -9.45 36.06
C ARG A 506 -0.93 -9.33 34.85
N ARG A 507 -1.96 -8.50 34.98
CA ARG A 507 -2.87 -8.12 33.91
C ARG A 507 -2.77 -6.62 33.64
N ILE A 508 -2.61 -6.22 32.37
CA ILE A 508 -2.68 -4.82 31.93
C ILE A 508 -3.87 -4.70 31.01
N ALA A 509 -4.83 -3.87 31.35
CA ALA A 509 -6.12 -3.76 30.65
C ALA A 509 -6.77 -5.14 30.39
N GLY A 510 -6.63 -6.07 31.35
CA GLY A 510 -7.16 -7.43 31.26
C GLY A 510 -6.28 -8.43 30.49
N ALA A 511 -5.20 -7.97 29.82
CA ALA A 511 -4.34 -8.84 29.02
C ALA A 511 -3.16 -9.42 29.79
N THR A 512 -2.87 -10.71 29.59
CA THR A 512 -1.72 -11.44 30.16
C THR A 512 -0.40 -11.03 29.50
N LEU A 513 0.74 -11.50 30.05
CA LEU A 513 2.05 -11.31 29.43
C LEU A 513 2.07 -11.78 27.95
N PHE A 514 1.63 -13.00 27.68
CA PHE A 514 1.67 -13.58 26.33
C PHE A 514 0.64 -13.00 25.38
N GLN A 515 -0.46 -12.44 25.85
CA GLN A 515 -1.39 -11.68 25.01
C GLN A 515 -0.79 -10.34 24.54
N ARG A 516 0.13 -9.77 25.32
CA ARG A 516 0.84 -8.52 24.98
C ARG A 516 2.16 -8.73 24.26
N GLU A 517 2.87 -9.80 24.61
CA GLU A 517 4.23 -10.08 24.15
C GLU A 517 4.28 -11.41 23.38
N ASN A 518 3.94 -11.35 22.11
CA ASN A 518 3.85 -12.53 21.23
C ASN A 518 4.26 -12.17 19.79
N PRO A 519 4.52 -13.16 18.93
CA PRO A 519 4.89 -12.93 17.52
C PRO A 519 3.89 -12.11 16.72
N LEU A 520 2.58 -12.25 16.96
CA LEU A 520 1.55 -11.49 16.27
C LEU A 520 1.73 -9.98 16.53
N VAL A 521 1.84 -9.59 17.79
CA VAL A 521 2.01 -8.17 18.17
C VAL A 521 3.28 -7.59 17.60
N ARG A 522 4.33 -8.39 17.41
CA ARG A 522 5.62 -7.92 16.91
C ARG A 522 5.72 -7.87 15.40
N HIS A 523 4.96 -8.72 14.68
CA HIS A 523 5.12 -8.87 13.23
C HIS A 523 3.88 -8.52 12.42
N VAL A 524 2.76 -8.20 13.08
CA VAL A 524 1.51 -7.83 12.43
C VAL A 524 1.11 -6.42 12.83
N VAL A 525 1.05 -5.54 11.86
CA VAL A 525 0.50 -4.18 12.02
C VAL A 525 -0.94 -4.22 11.56
N LEU A 526 -1.87 -4.09 12.48
CA LEU A 526 -3.31 -4.13 12.24
C LEU A 526 -3.97 -2.85 12.76
N ARG A 527 -4.63 -2.13 11.89
CA ARG A 527 -5.41 -0.94 12.25
C ARG A 527 -6.79 -1.02 11.64
N LYS A 528 -7.78 -0.71 12.46
CA LYS A 528 -9.16 -0.62 12.04
C LYS A 528 -9.55 0.84 11.86
N ARG A 529 -10.41 1.11 10.89
CA ARG A 529 -10.93 2.45 10.62
C ARG A 529 -11.51 3.10 11.88
N LEU A 530 -12.34 2.38 12.62
CA LEU A 530 -12.95 2.87 13.86
C LEU A 530 -11.91 3.35 14.88
N GLN A 531 -10.79 2.63 15.04
CA GLN A 531 -9.72 3.02 15.95
C GLN A 531 -9.06 4.35 15.54
N LEU A 532 -8.92 4.60 14.23
CA LEU A 532 -8.35 5.83 13.70
C LEU A 532 -9.34 7.00 13.77
N GLU A 533 -10.63 6.74 13.68
CA GLU A 533 -11.70 7.72 13.88
C GLU A 533 -11.82 8.17 15.35
N GLU A 534 -11.54 7.26 16.30
CA GLU A 534 -11.54 7.54 17.75
C GLU A 534 -10.22 8.16 18.22
N ALA A 535 -9.11 7.79 17.59
CA ALA A 535 -7.79 8.32 17.94
C ALA A 535 -7.66 9.78 17.53
N LYS A 536 -7.04 10.59 18.39
CA LYS A 536 -6.87 12.03 18.16
C LYS A 536 -5.41 12.40 17.96
N ASP A 537 -5.18 13.37 17.10
CA ASP A 537 -3.88 13.99 16.92
C ASP A 537 -3.53 14.94 18.09
N LYS A 538 -2.39 15.63 17.99
CA LYS A 538 -1.93 16.59 19.00
C LYS A 538 -2.88 17.79 19.18
N ASP A 539 -3.68 18.10 18.17
CA ASP A 539 -4.64 19.20 18.13
C ASP A 539 -6.05 18.76 18.55
N GLY A 540 -6.22 17.50 18.94
CA GLY A 540 -7.50 16.93 19.39
C GLY A 540 -8.45 16.54 18.24
N LYS A 541 -8.01 16.59 16.99
CA LYS A 541 -8.78 16.14 15.82
C LYS A 541 -8.65 14.62 15.62
N PRO A 542 -9.70 13.94 15.15
CA PRO A 542 -9.59 12.52 14.81
C PRO A 542 -8.53 12.30 13.72
N LEU A 543 -7.75 11.23 13.82
CA LEU A 543 -6.74 10.87 12.82
C LEU A 543 -7.37 10.57 11.45
N LEU A 544 -8.56 10.00 11.46
CA LEU A 544 -9.36 9.75 10.26
C LEU A 544 -10.74 10.39 10.45
N THR A 545 -11.20 11.15 9.47
CA THR A 545 -12.53 11.76 9.53
C THR A 545 -13.59 10.68 9.60
N PRO A 546 -14.46 10.68 10.62
CA PRO A 546 -15.56 9.74 10.71
C PRO A 546 -16.46 9.82 9.49
N VAL A 547 -16.84 8.66 8.94
CA VAL A 547 -17.86 8.58 7.89
C VAL A 547 -19.18 8.28 8.55
N GLY A 548 -20.13 9.18 8.39
CA GLY A 548 -21.52 8.92 8.76
C GLY A 548 -22.05 7.76 7.90
N VAL A 549 -22.53 6.71 8.55
CA VAL A 549 -23.22 5.62 7.88
C VAL A 549 -24.69 5.76 8.23
N ASP A 550 -25.48 6.26 7.29
CA ASP A 550 -26.93 6.18 7.41
C ASP A 550 -27.37 4.76 7.07
N VAL A 551 -27.75 4.02 8.09
CA VAL A 551 -28.47 2.78 7.90
C VAL A 551 -29.87 3.15 7.42
N HIS A 552 -30.35 2.51 6.36
CA HIS A 552 -31.65 2.74 5.76
C HIS A 552 -32.70 3.13 6.78
N PRO A 553 -33.38 4.29 6.61
CA PRO A 553 -34.48 4.68 7.48
C PRO A 553 -35.58 3.60 7.45
N GLU A 554 -36.30 3.45 8.54
CA GLU A 554 -37.51 2.64 8.56
C GLU A 554 -38.47 3.15 7.47
N ARG A 555 -39.08 2.22 6.73
CA ARG A 555 -40.01 2.56 5.65
C ARG A 555 -41.27 3.22 6.21
N GLU A 556 -41.50 4.47 5.82
CA GLU A 556 -42.54 5.31 6.40
C GLU A 556 -43.96 4.87 5.98
N HIS A 557 -44.07 4.14 4.85
CA HIS A 557 -45.38 3.78 4.28
C HIS A 557 -45.59 2.26 4.14
N ALA A 558 -46.76 1.78 4.52
CA ALA A 558 -47.16 0.37 4.38
C ALA A 558 -47.09 -0.16 2.92
N SER A 559 -47.19 0.71 1.92
CA SER A 559 -47.04 0.36 0.50
C SER A 559 -45.56 0.07 0.15
N GLU A 560 -44.62 0.82 0.70
CA GLU A 560 -43.18 0.63 0.51
C GLU A 560 -42.73 -0.68 1.17
N GLN A 561 -43.20 -0.94 2.39
CA GLN A 561 -42.95 -2.21 3.07
C GLN A 561 -43.47 -3.40 2.28
N ARG A 562 -44.68 -3.31 1.70
CA ARG A 562 -45.22 -4.38 0.84
C ARG A 562 -44.40 -4.62 -0.41
N ALA A 563 -43.95 -3.55 -1.08
CA ALA A 563 -43.11 -3.67 -2.25
C ALA A 563 -41.78 -4.36 -1.90
N PHE A 564 -41.19 -4.00 -0.76
CA PHE A 564 -39.98 -4.67 -0.26
C PHE A 564 -40.22 -6.15 0.08
N ASP A 565 -41.31 -6.47 0.78
CA ASP A 565 -41.65 -7.84 1.20
C ASP A 565 -41.94 -8.79 0.01
N THR A 566 -42.24 -8.25 -1.19
CA THR A 566 -42.32 -9.05 -2.42
C THR A 566 -40.95 -9.54 -2.89
N LEU A 567 -39.92 -8.77 -2.69
CA LEU A 567 -38.57 -9.08 -3.12
C LEU A 567 -37.73 -9.78 -2.02
N PHE A 568 -38.01 -9.48 -0.75
CA PHE A 568 -37.19 -9.93 0.36
C PHE A 568 -37.98 -10.69 1.44
N GLU A 569 -37.32 -11.57 2.12
CA GLU A 569 -37.73 -12.18 3.39
C GLU A 569 -36.68 -11.88 4.44
N GLY A 570 -36.94 -10.89 5.29
CA GLY A 570 -35.93 -10.30 6.13
C GLY A 570 -34.81 -9.68 5.31
N LYS A 571 -33.58 -10.20 5.41
CA LYS A 571 -32.42 -9.78 4.61
C LYS A 571 -32.17 -10.66 3.38
N ALA A 572 -32.91 -11.74 3.22
CA ALA A 572 -32.72 -12.68 2.12
C ALA A 572 -33.58 -12.32 0.92
N LEU A 573 -33.01 -12.42 -0.30
CA LEU A 573 -33.72 -12.22 -1.55
C LEU A 573 -34.66 -13.39 -1.79
N ARG A 574 -35.93 -13.13 -2.12
CA ARG A 574 -36.89 -14.15 -2.53
C ARG A 574 -36.58 -14.63 -3.94
N THR A 575 -36.51 -15.94 -4.13
CA THR A 575 -36.27 -16.55 -5.43
C THR A 575 -37.49 -17.34 -5.89
N SER A 576 -37.77 -17.30 -7.22
CA SER A 576 -38.86 -18.09 -7.83
C SER A 576 -38.56 -19.60 -7.78
N GLU A 577 -39.60 -20.41 -7.89
CA GLU A 577 -39.47 -21.87 -8.01
C GLU A 577 -38.65 -22.25 -9.26
N ASN A 578 -38.81 -21.52 -10.35
CA ASN A 578 -38.04 -21.74 -11.58
C ASN A 578 -36.55 -21.46 -11.38
N PHE A 579 -36.18 -20.42 -10.58
CA PHE A 579 -34.80 -20.16 -10.24
C PHE A 579 -34.20 -21.28 -9.37
N ARG A 580 -34.97 -21.79 -8.41
CA ARG A 580 -34.53 -22.92 -7.57
C ARG A 580 -34.28 -24.19 -8.39
N GLN A 581 -35.10 -24.43 -9.41
CA GLN A 581 -34.93 -25.56 -10.33
C GLN A 581 -33.66 -25.35 -11.20
N ALA A 582 -33.43 -24.14 -11.72
CA ALA A 582 -32.21 -23.82 -12.45
C ALA A 582 -30.96 -24.01 -11.57
N TYR A 583 -31.02 -23.57 -10.30
CA TYR A 583 -29.95 -23.80 -9.33
C TYR A 583 -29.74 -25.33 -9.07
N GLY A 584 -30.79 -26.13 -9.07
CA GLY A 584 -30.72 -27.58 -8.99
C GLY A 584 -29.96 -28.22 -10.17
N GLU A 585 -30.16 -27.71 -11.41
CA GLU A 585 -29.39 -28.16 -12.60
C GLU A 585 -27.92 -27.71 -12.52
N ALA A 586 -27.63 -26.50 -12.02
CA ALA A 586 -26.26 -26.06 -11.79
C ALA A 586 -25.50 -27.00 -10.82
N ARG A 587 -26.17 -27.40 -9.72
CA ARG A 587 -25.63 -28.40 -8.79
C ARG A 587 -25.45 -29.78 -9.44
N ALA A 588 -26.38 -30.18 -10.32
CA ALA A 588 -26.25 -31.42 -11.07
C ALA A 588 -25.05 -31.39 -12.02
N PHE A 589 -24.79 -30.27 -12.69
CA PHE A 589 -23.60 -30.05 -13.49
C PHE A 589 -22.31 -30.19 -12.66
N GLY A 590 -22.25 -29.51 -11.51
CA GLY A 590 -21.13 -29.67 -10.58
C GLY A 590 -20.90 -31.10 -10.13
N LYS A 591 -21.97 -31.88 -9.90
CA LYS A 591 -21.87 -33.32 -9.58
C LYS A 591 -21.37 -34.15 -10.74
N ALA A 592 -21.78 -33.83 -11.98
CA ALA A 592 -21.30 -34.49 -13.18
C ALA A 592 -19.79 -34.27 -13.39
N LEU A 593 -19.33 -33.04 -13.23
CA LEU A 593 -17.90 -32.69 -13.25
C LEU A 593 -17.12 -33.42 -12.16
N ALA A 594 -17.68 -33.55 -10.96
CA ALA A 594 -17.03 -34.23 -9.84
C ALA A 594 -16.70 -35.70 -10.10
N LYS A 595 -17.40 -36.38 -11.01
CA LYS A 595 -17.15 -37.77 -11.41
C LYS A 595 -15.78 -37.96 -12.10
N ARG A 596 -15.15 -36.90 -12.61
CA ARG A 596 -13.84 -36.96 -13.27
C ARG A 596 -12.66 -37.16 -12.34
N GLY A 597 -12.80 -36.92 -11.04
CA GLY A 597 -11.85 -37.30 -9.98
C GLY A 597 -10.69 -36.34 -9.73
N LYS A 598 -10.20 -35.47 -10.62
CA LYS A 598 -9.12 -34.52 -10.37
C LYS A 598 -9.61 -33.07 -10.61
N GLY A 599 -9.41 -32.18 -9.63
CA GLY A 599 -9.69 -30.75 -9.76
C GLY A 599 -11.16 -30.36 -9.60
N SER A 600 -12.01 -31.26 -9.09
CA SER A 600 -13.47 -31.12 -9.14
C SER A 600 -14.11 -30.22 -8.07
N GLY A 601 -13.38 -29.78 -7.05
CA GLY A 601 -13.95 -29.03 -5.93
C GLY A 601 -14.46 -27.65 -6.32
N PHE A 602 -13.67 -26.90 -7.03
CA PHE A 602 -13.97 -25.55 -7.49
C PHE A 602 -14.94 -25.55 -8.69
N MET A 603 -14.62 -26.37 -9.70
CA MET A 603 -15.49 -26.56 -10.89
C MET A 603 -16.94 -26.93 -10.52
N LYS A 604 -17.09 -27.61 -9.36
CA LYS A 604 -18.39 -28.01 -8.83
C LYS A 604 -19.31 -26.83 -8.53
N ASN A 605 -18.76 -25.71 -8.08
CA ASN A 605 -19.53 -24.55 -7.63
C ASN A 605 -19.58 -23.43 -8.67
N LEU A 606 -18.81 -23.53 -9.77
CA LEU A 606 -18.72 -22.49 -10.81
C LEU A 606 -20.10 -22.03 -11.29
N MET A 607 -20.92 -22.96 -11.76
CA MET A 607 -22.24 -22.62 -12.28
C MET A 607 -23.19 -22.11 -11.20
N GLU A 608 -23.09 -22.60 -9.98
CA GLU A 608 -23.84 -22.10 -8.83
C GLU A 608 -23.50 -20.63 -8.54
N GLN A 609 -22.23 -20.29 -8.54
CA GLN A 609 -21.75 -18.91 -8.30
C GLN A 609 -22.17 -17.98 -9.43
N ARG A 610 -21.99 -18.41 -10.69
CA ARG A 610 -22.37 -17.62 -11.87
C ARG A 610 -23.87 -17.29 -11.89
N ILE A 611 -24.75 -18.27 -11.64
CA ILE A 611 -26.19 -18.06 -11.56
C ILE A 611 -26.57 -17.17 -10.38
N CYS A 612 -25.91 -17.35 -9.23
CA CYS A 612 -26.13 -16.52 -8.07
C CYS A 612 -25.59 -15.09 -8.26
N SER A 613 -24.68 -14.85 -9.19
CA SER A 613 -24.27 -13.50 -9.56
C SER A 613 -25.34 -12.82 -10.40
N SER A 614 -25.69 -13.39 -11.57
CA SER A 614 -26.85 -13.01 -12.38
C SER A 614 -27.28 -14.16 -13.31
N ILE A 615 -28.51 -14.14 -13.75
CA ILE A 615 -29.00 -15.08 -14.76
C ILE A 615 -28.22 -14.95 -16.06
N HIS A 616 -27.84 -13.72 -16.42
CA HIS A 616 -27.05 -13.44 -17.62
C HIS A 616 -25.65 -14.06 -17.54
N ALA A 617 -24.93 -13.88 -16.42
CA ALA A 617 -23.62 -14.49 -16.20
C ALA A 617 -23.70 -16.03 -16.25
N GLY A 618 -24.75 -16.62 -15.68
CA GLY A 618 -24.99 -18.05 -15.75
C GLY A 618 -25.23 -18.55 -17.19
N LEU A 619 -26.05 -17.86 -17.96
CA LEU A 619 -26.34 -18.17 -19.37
C LEU A 619 -25.09 -18.02 -20.25
N SER A 620 -24.39 -16.91 -20.13
CA SER A 620 -23.12 -16.63 -20.86
C SER A 620 -22.12 -17.77 -20.65
N THR A 621 -21.87 -18.12 -19.41
CA THR A 621 -20.93 -19.20 -19.05
C THR A 621 -21.40 -20.57 -19.57
N ALA A 622 -22.69 -20.91 -19.40
CA ALA A 622 -23.20 -22.21 -19.83
C ALA A 622 -23.14 -22.37 -21.35
N ARG A 623 -23.45 -21.33 -22.13
CA ARG A 623 -23.36 -21.34 -23.60
C ARG A 623 -21.95 -21.50 -24.09
N ARG A 624 -21.00 -20.74 -23.54
CA ARG A 624 -19.56 -20.86 -23.89
C ARG A 624 -19.04 -22.29 -23.63
N LEU A 625 -19.40 -22.87 -22.50
CA LEU A 625 -19.03 -24.27 -22.19
C LEU A 625 -19.62 -25.28 -23.19
N LEU A 626 -20.87 -25.08 -23.67
CA LEU A 626 -21.47 -25.94 -24.69
C LEU A 626 -20.83 -25.79 -26.06
N GLU A 627 -20.35 -24.59 -26.41
CA GLU A 627 -19.66 -24.29 -27.66
C GLU A 627 -18.24 -24.89 -27.66
N GLY A 628 -17.76 -25.38 -26.49
CA GLY A 628 -16.47 -26.02 -26.33
C GLY A 628 -15.35 -25.05 -25.93
N ASP A 629 -15.73 -23.79 -25.62
CA ASP A 629 -14.80 -22.81 -25.10
C ASP A 629 -14.38 -23.18 -23.67
N ALA A 630 -13.12 -22.98 -23.35
CA ALA A 630 -12.66 -23.02 -21.98
C ALA A 630 -13.14 -21.78 -21.25
N VAL A 631 -13.76 -21.96 -20.11
CA VAL A 631 -14.05 -20.85 -19.19
C VAL A 631 -12.90 -20.76 -18.21
N HIS A 632 -12.12 -19.70 -18.36
CA HIS A 632 -11.10 -19.31 -17.40
C HIS A 632 -11.78 -18.50 -16.30
N GLU A 633 -11.61 -18.87 -15.08
CA GLU A 633 -11.97 -18.02 -13.96
C GLU A 633 -10.72 -17.43 -13.35
N GLU A 634 -10.73 -16.12 -13.19
CA GLU A 634 -9.67 -15.37 -12.48
C GLU A 634 -9.76 -15.53 -10.96
N ASP A 635 -10.59 -16.44 -10.45
CA ASP A 635 -10.60 -16.79 -9.04
C ASP A 635 -9.33 -17.58 -8.73
N GLU A 636 -8.42 -16.88 -8.06
CA GLU A 636 -7.01 -17.13 -7.86
C GLU A 636 -6.67 -18.40 -7.05
N GLU A 637 -7.65 -19.19 -6.67
CA GLU A 637 -7.42 -20.36 -5.80
C GLU A 637 -7.38 -21.70 -6.52
N GLN A 638 -8.02 -21.81 -7.68
CA GLN A 638 -8.07 -23.06 -8.43
C GLN A 638 -8.19 -22.79 -9.93
N GLU A 639 -7.08 -22.53 -10.57
CA GLU A 639 -7.02 -22.45 -12.01
C GLU A 639 -7.28 -23.84 -12.64
N GLY A 640 -8.33 -23.92 -13.37
CA GLY A 640 -8.60 -25.05 -14.25
C GLY A 640 -9.52 -24.60 -15.38
N ASP A 641 -9.10 -24.88 -16.61
CA ASP A 641 -9.99 -24.76 -17.75
C ASP A 641 -11.16 -25.74 -17.58
N VAL A 642 -12.37 -25.22 -17.38
CA VAL A 642 -13.57 -26.05 -17.42
C VAL A 642 -13.96 -26.24 -18.87
N LYS A 643 -13.90 -27.49 -19.34
CA LYS A 643 -14.45 -27.91 -20.65
C LYS A 643 -15.44 -29.04 -20.46
N VAL A 644 -16.46 -29.06 -21.30
CA VAL A 644 -17.45 -30.16 -21.34
C VAL A 644 -16.83 -31.33 -22.08
N GLU A 645 -16.70 -32.49 -21.39
CA GLU A 645 -16.08 -33.68 -21.96
C GLU A 645 -17.06 -34.86 -22.10
N SER A 646 -18.13 -34.90 -21.31
CA SER A 646 -19.10 -36.00 -21.32
C SER A 646 -20.45 -35.58 -21.87
N GLY A 647 -21.18 -36.59 -22.40
CA GLY A 647 -22.59 -36.39 -22.84
C GLY A 647 -23.50 -36.00 -21.69
N GLU A 648 -23.30 -36.55 -20.49
CA GLU A 648 -24.09 -36.24 -19.30
C GLU A 648 -23.91 -34.75 -18.90
N GLU A 649 -22.69 -34.23 -18.96
CA GLU A 649 -22.43 -32.83 -18.69
C GLU A 649 -23.10 -31.90 -19.68
N ARG A 650 -23.06 -32.26 -20.97
CA ARG A 650 -23.73 -31.52 -22.06
C ARG A 650 -25.25 -31.47 -21.89
N GLU A 651 -25.86 -32.60 -21.55
CA GLU A 651 -27.28 -32.68 -21.32
C GLU A 651 -27.73 -31.84 -20.10
N VAL A 652 -26.97 -31.87 -19.03
CA VAL A 652 -27.26 -31.08 -17.82
C VAL A 652 -27.12 -29.59 -18.11
N LEU A 653 -26.08 -29.18 -18.83
CA LEU A 653 -25.90 -27.77 -19.22
C LEU A 653 -27.03 -27.30 -20.16
N GLN A 654 -27.47 -28.14 -21.09
CA GLN A 654 -28.58 -27.77 -21.96
C GLN A 654 -29.88 -27.56 -21.16
N ARG A 655 -30.18 -28.47 -20.21
CA ARG A 655 -31.34 -28.29 -19.33
C ARG A 655 -31.22 -27.04 -18.47
N LEU A 656 -30.02 -26.71 -18.00
CA LEU A 656 -29.77 -25.49 -17.26
C LEU A 656 -30.10 -24.26 -18.12
N ILE A 657 -29.58 -24.18 -19.36
CA ILE A 657 -29.85 -23.10 -20.30
C ILE A 657 -31.36 -22.97 -20.54
N ASP A 658 -32.03 -24.08 -20.86
CA ASP A 658 -33.49 -24.08 -21.13
C ASP A 658 -34.30 -23.56 -19.94
N ARG A 659 -33.83 -23.79 -18.70
CA ARG A 659 -34.47 -23.27 -17.48
C ARG A 659 -34.18 -21.79 -17.25
N LEU A 660 -32.93 -21.36 -17.45
CA LEU A 660 -32.52 -19.96 -17.28
C LEU A 660 -33.20 -19.06 -18.33
N GLU A 661 -33.37 -19.53 -19.57
CA GLU A 661 -34.08 -18.80 -20.65
C GLU A 661 -35.58 -18.63 -20.41
N ARG A 662 -36.18 -19.48 -19.58
CA ARG A 662 -37.59 -19.36 -19.17
C ARG A 662 -37.82 -18.42 -18.01
N LEU A 663 -36.76 -17.90 -17.40
CA LEU A 663 -36.88 -16.91 -16.34
C LEU A 663 -37.17 -15.55 -16.97
N GLU A 664 -38.30 -14.98 -16.63
CA GLU A 664 -38.72 -13.66 -17.15
C GLU A 664 -37.93 -12.52 -16.50
N THR A 665 -37.50 -12.71 -15.27
CA THR A 665 -36.82 -11.67 -14.47
C THR A 665 -35.68 -12.26 -13.66
N ASP A 666 -34.64 -11.45 -13.44
CA ASP A 666 -33.54 -11.76 -12.52
C ASP A 666 -33.85 -11.15 -11.14
N PRO A 667 -33.98 -11.97 -10.08
CA PRO A 667 -34.33 -11.48 -8.75
C PRO A 667 -33.32 -10.43 -8.20
N LYS A 668 -32.04 -10.55 -8.54
CA LYS A 668 -31.03 -9.56 -8.13
C LYS A 668 -31.22 -8.25 -8.89
N MET A 669 -31.45 -8.32 -10.19
CA MET A 669 -31.72 -7.12 -10.98
C MET A 669 -32.98 -6.40 -10.49
N GLU A 670 -34.06 -7.15 -10.17
CA GLU A 670 -35.28 -6.55 -9.59
C GLU A 670 -34.98 -5.86 -8.26
N ALA A 671 -34.14 -6.48 -7.40
CA ALA A 671 -33.72 -5.87 -6.14
C ALA A 671 -32.89 -4.61 -6.37
N VAL A 672 -31.91 -4.62 -7.29
CA VAL A 672 -31.12 -3.46 -7.65
C VAL A 672 -32.01 -2.33 -8.15
N VAL A 673 -32.93 -2.61 -9.10
CA VAL A 673 -33.87 -1.61 -9.62
C VAL A 673 -34.75 -1.06 -8.50
N HIS A 674 -35.20 -1.92 -7.56
CA HIS A 674 -35.98 -1.46 -6.40
C HIS A 674 -35.19 -0.42 -5.58
N PHE A 675 -33.94 -0.69 -5.22
CA PHE A 675 -33.14 0.26 -4.48
C PHE A 675 -32.84 1.53 -5.27
N LEU A 676 -32.56 1.44 -6.56
CA LEU A 676 -32.28 2.59 -7.41
C LEU A 676 -33.49 3.51 -7.58
N ASP A 677 -34.70 2.92 -7.86
CA ASP A 677 -35.90 3.66 -8.19
C ASP A 677 -36.79 3.94 -6.97
N LYS A 678 -37.15 2.91 -6.20
CA LYS A 678 -38.14 3.04 -5.10
C LYS A 678 -37.50 3.61 -3.83
N GLU A 679 -36.27 3.23 -3.54
CA GLU A 679 -35.49 3.74 -2.39
C GLU A 679 -34.65 4.97 -2.78
N LYS A 680 -34.75 5.44 -4.04
CA LYS A 680 -34.13 6.68 -4.54
C LYS A 680 -32.63 6.77 -4.43
N TRP A 681 -31.93 5.64 -4.46
CA TRP A 681 -30.47 5.65 -4.35
C TRP A 681 -29.77 6.35 -5.52
N LEU A 682 -30.42 6.44 -6.70
CA LEU A 682 -29.91 7.22 -7.82
C LEU A 682 -29.70 8.70 -7.48
N GLU A 683 -30.52 9.26 -6.58
CA GLU A 683 -30.41 10.66 -6.16
C GLU A 683 -29.20 10.89 -5.25
N LEU A 684 -28.73 9.83 -4.58
CA LEU A 684 -27.59 9.88 -3.64
C LEU A 684 -26.24 9.56 -4.32
N GLY A 685 -26.27 8.99 -5.51
CA GLY A 685 -25.12 8.39 -6.16
C GLY A 685 -24.88 6.94 -5.70
N VAL A 686 -24.65 6.03 -6.64
CA VAL A 686 -24.54 4.60 -6.37
C VAL A 686 -23.31 4.02 -7.05
N ILE A 687 -22.60 3.16 -6.33
CA ILE A 687 -21.57 2.27 -6.88
C ILE A 687 -22.06 0.84 -6.70
N ILE A 688 -22.18 0.11 -7.81
CA ILE A 688 -22.59 -1.29 -7.82
C ILE A 688 -21.34 -2.13 -8.05
N PHE A 689 -21.03 -3.02 -7.10
CA PHE A 689 -19.94 -3.97 -7.23
C PHE A 689 -20.49 -5.31 -7.73
N SER A 690 -19.86 -5.87 -8.76
CA SER A 690 -20.13 -7.22 -9.24
C SER A 690 -18.85 -8.05 -9.23
N GLN A 691 -18.98 -9.32 -8.89
CA GLN A 691 -17.85 -10.27 -8.93
C GLN A 691 -17.46 -10.62 -10.37
N TYR A 692 -18.43 -10.63 -11.29
CA TYR A 692 -18.20 -11.02 -12.67
C TYR A 692 -18.49 -9.87 -13.63
N TYR A 693 -17.66 -9.73 -14.64
CA TYR A 693 -17.76 -8.65 -15.63
C TYR A 693 -19.07 -8.72 -16.44
N ASP A 694 -19.57 -9.92 -16.69
CA ASP A 694 -20.79 -10.21 -17.48
C ASP A 694 -22.07 -10.27 -16.62
N THR A 695 -22.05 -9.69 -15.42
CA THR A 695 -23.23 -9.62 -14.53
C THR A 695 -24.21 -8.50 -14.91
#